data_ab125e5f094dc5022d48b1fa4a10cd5e
#
_entry.id   ab125e5f094dc5022d48b1fa4a10cd5e
#
_cell.length_a   1.000
_cell.length_b   1.000
_cell.length_c   1.000
_cell.angle_alpha   90.00
_cell.angle_beta   90.00
_cell.angle_gamma   90.00
#
_symmetry.space_group_name_H-M   'P 1'
#
loop_
_entity.id
_entity.type
_entity.pdbx_description
1 polymer ?
#
loop_
_entity_poly.entity_id
_entity_poly.type
_entity_poly.pdbx_seq_one_letter_code
_entity_poly.pdbx_strand_id
1 'polypeptide(L)'
;MTLKLFSCAVALTAALSASAQSHVMDITTTKLGAPVQSTMYGIFFEDINYAADGGLYAELVMNRSFEFPNHFAGWDISGKVTLKDDGPFERNPHYVRLSPSGHSDKHTMIENHGFFGIGVKGGEEYRFSVWARVPDGGKAKLYVDIVDNATMSDDQKLGNAGIDVSGKEWKKYSAIIKPKKSLDKAHLRVWGDSKVTTDLEHVSLFPVKTWKGRENGMRQDLAQALFDMKPGVFRFPGGCIVEGTDLETRYQWKNSVGPVENRPLNENRWHYTFTQRYFPNYYQSYGLGFFEFFQLCEDFGCEPLPVISCGLSCQFQNPDPTKPGVHVPLDQLDSYIQDALDLVEFANGDVTTKWGKVRADMGHPEPFNLKFLGVGNEQWDYDEKHGGYGPVFTERLKKFNAALRAKYPKLKLIGTTGPNSEGWDFDLLQPRMKELKVDLYDEHYYRNEEWFLSHGLRYDSYDRKGPKVFAGEYACHGKGKKWNHYETSLYEAAHMTGIERNADIVHMATYAPLFAHVEGWQWRPDAIWYDNLRSFKSVSYYVQQMFAMNKGTNVLQLTMNKKPVAGQDGQDGLFASSVFDKTTSEVIIKVVNTAKEPQAITLNLLGMKGERTAETLTLSHSGRMDNENTLDEPEKITPKAGTAQVEAGKKNAVINDQLPAMSFRIYKIKK
;
A
#
# COMPACT_ATOMS: atom_id res chain seq x y z
N MET A 1 3.85 82.20 -37.20
CA MET A 1 2.57 81.77 -36.69
C MET A 1 2.10 80.58 -37.53
N THR A 2 2.42 79.34 -37.11
CA THR A 2 2.16 78.15 -37.90
C THR A 2 1.53 77.12 -37.00
N LEU A 3 0.26 76.81 -37.20
CA LEU A 3 -0.52 75.79 -36.50
C LEU A 3 -0.06 74.41 -36.93
N LYS A 4 0.28 73.59 -36.03
CA LYS A 4 0.47 72.12 -36.23
C LYS A 4 -0.80 71.41 -35.87
N LEU A 5 -1.45 70.76 -36.82
CA LEU A 5 -2.51 69.78 -36.60
C LEU A 5 -1.92 68.49 -36.11
N PHE A 6 -2.40 67.97 -34.92
CA PHE A 6 -2.20 66.64 -34.47
C PHE A 6 -3.34 65.74 -34.98
N SER A 7 -3.01 64.79 -35.85
CA SER A 7 -3.92 63.67 -36.17
C SER A 7 -3.79 62.55 -35.22
N CYS A 8 -4.82 62.27 -34.39
CA CYS A 8 -4.94 61.04 -33.57
C CYS A 8 -5.42 59.93 -34.51
N ALA A 9 -4.54 58.96 -34.76
CA ALA A 9 -4.95 57.70 -35.35
C ALA A 9 -5.37 56.75 -34.20
N VAL A 10 -6.66 56.44 -34.10
CA VAL A 10 -7.23 55.40 -33.22
C VAL A 10 -7.00 54.08 -33.92
N ALA A 11 -6.04 53.30 -33.44
CA ALA A 11 -5.86 51.91 -33.87
C ALA A 11 -6.92 51.05 -33.16
N LEU A 12 -7.94 50.61 -33.90
CA LEU A 12 -8.89 49.59 -33.46
C LEU A 12 -8.18 48.23 -33.51
N THR A 13 -7.68 47.74 -32.38
CA THR A 13 -7.25 46.36 -32.27
C THR A 13 -8.50 45.48 -32.15
N ALA A 14 -8.93 44.90 -33.26
CA ALA A 14 -9.89 43.81 -33.27
C ALA A 14 -9.20 42.58 -32.65
N ALA A 15 -9.49 42.30 -31.40
CA ALA A 15 -9.19 41.02 -30.80
C ALA A 15 -10.06 39.97 -31.51
N LEU A 16 -9.48 39.20 -32.39
CA LEU A 16 -10.03 37.94 -32.88
C LEU A 16 -10.03 36.98 -31.71
N SER A 17 -11.13 36.94 -30.96
CA SER A 17 -11.45 35.80 -30.12
C SER A 17 -11.73 34.62 -31.06
N ALA A 18 -10.71 33.82 -31.34
CA ALA A 18 -10.93 32.49 -31.85
C ALA A 18 -11.81 31.80 -30.81
N SER A 19 -13.08 31.55 -31.12
CA SER A 19 -13.92 30.68 -30.29
C SER A 19 -13.25 29.29 -30.32
N ALA A 20 -12.56 28.93 -29.27
CA ALA A 20 -12.06 27.59 -29.12
C ALA A 20 -13.23 26.62 -29.32
N GLN A 21 -13.10 25.70 -30.26
CA GLN A 21 -14.14 24.73 -30.56
C GLN A 21 -14.40 23.93 -29.26
N SER A 22 -15.63 24.00 -28.73
CA SER A 22 -15.99 23.27 -27.53
C SER A 22 -16.07 21.76 -27.80
N HIS A 23 -15.42 20.95 -26.98
CA HIS A 23 -15.50 19.50 -27.05
C HIS A 23 -16.80 19.01 -26.42
N VAL A 24 -17.74 18.56 -27.25
CA VAL A 24 -19.07 18.11 -26.80
C VAL A 24 -19.01 16.64 -26.43
N MET A 25 -19.31 16.35 -25.16
CA MET A 25 -19.40 14.99 -24.60
C MET A 25 -20.87 14.67 -24.30
N ASP A 26 -21.38 13.58 -24.86
CA ASP A 26 -22.74 13.08 -24.61
C ASP A 26 -22.72 12.03 -23.49
N ILE A 27 -23.46 12.28 -22.42
CA ILE A 27 -23.60 11.38 -21.29
C ILE A 27 -25.04 10.85 -21.26
N THR A 28 -25.22 9.55 -21.48
CA THR A 28 -26.55 8.89 -21.46
C THR A 28 -26.99 8.58 -20.03
N THR A 29 -27.78 9.46 -19.42
CA THR A 29 -28.19 9.33 -18.02
C THR A 29 -29.40 8.43 -17.79
N THR A 30 -30.09 8.02 -18.85
CA THR A 30 -31.35 7.23 -18.79
C THR A 30 -31.13 5.72 -18.85
N LYS A 31 -29.94 5.26 -19.26
CA LYS A 31 -29.62 3.85 -19.40
C LYS A 31 -28.39 3.52 -18.58
N LEU A 32 -28.58 2.64 -17.59
CA LEU A 32 -27.47 2.11 -16.79
C LEU A 32 -26.69 1.06 -17.58
N GLY A 33 -25.39 1.18 -17.57
CA GLY A 33 -24.45 0.20 -18.11
C GLY A 33 -24.05 -0.84 -17.06
N ALA A 34 -22.84 -1.38 -17.21
CA ALA A 34 -22.29 -2.40 -16.32
C ALA A 34 -22.29 -1.96 -14.84
N PRO A 35 -22.51 -2.89 -13.90
CA PRO A 35 -22.32 -2.60 -12.49
C PRO A 35 -20.83 -2.35 -12.19
N VAL A 36 -20.55 -1.36 -11.36
CA VAL A 36 -19.24 -1.13 -10.79
C VAL A 36 -19.11 -1.96 -9.53
N GLN A 37 -18.06 -2.78 -9.45
CA GLN A 37 -17.83 -3.65 -8.30
C GLN A 37 -17.49 -2.84 -7.05
N SER A 38 -17.89 -3.33 -5.88
CA SER A 38 -17.47 -2.72 -4.60
C SER A 38 -15.95 -2.73 -4.44
N THR A 39 -15.28 -3.70 -5.04
CA THR A 39 -13.83 -3.92 -5.03
C THR A 39 -13.06 -3.14 -6.09
N MET A 40 -13.72 -2.32 -6.93
CA MET A 40 -13.14 -1.67 -8.12
C MET A 40 -11.84 -0.92 -7.84
N TYR A 41 -11.78 -0.18 -6.74
CA TYR A 41 -10.59 0.55 -6.33
C TYR A 41 -10.15 0.10 -4.94
N GLY A 42 -8.90 -0.29 -4.82
CA GLY A 42 -8.36 -0.85 -3.59
C GLY A 42 -6.95 -0.35 -3.30
N ILE A 43 -6.31 -1.04 -2.36
CA ILE A 43 -4.94 -0.78 -1.94
C ILE A 43 -4.12 -2.06 -2.00
N PHE A 44 -2.83 -1.91 -2.30
CA PHE A 44 -1.84 -2.96 -2.32
C PHE A 44 -0.75 -2.67 -1.29
N PHE A 45 -0.54 -3.58 -0.36
CA PHE A 45 0.53 -3.48 0.62
C PHE A 45 1.63 -4.50 0.30
N GLU A 46 2.85 -4.03 0.30
CA GLU A 46 4.06 -4.84 0.34
C GLU A 46 5.04 -4.24 1.35
N ASP A 47 5.74 -5.10 2.09
CA ASP A 47 6.82 -4.67 2.96
C ASP A 47 8.10 -4.40 2.15
N ILE A 48 8.04 -3.35 1.35
CA ILE A 48 9.14 -2.68 0.66
C ILE A 48 9.30 -1.28 1.26
N ASN A 49 10.47 -0.68 1.16
CA ASN A 49 10.70 0.69 1.62
C ASN A 49 10.42 0.89 3.13
N TYR A 50 10.59 -0.17 3.94
CA TYR A 50 10.27 -0.22 5.37
C TYR A 50 8.77 -0.03 5.68
N ALA A 51 7.90 -0.50 4.81
CA ALA A 51 6.46 -0.27 4.93
C ALA A 51 5.79 -0.97 6.14
N ALA A 52 6.30 -2.11 6.61
CA ALA A 52 5.81 -2.81 7.80
C ALA A 52 6.57 -2.36 9.06
N ASP A 53 7.66 -3.04 9.41
CA ASP A 53 8.50 -2.66 10.54
C ASP A 53 9.19 -1.30 10.25
N GLY A 54 9.05 -0.33 11.15
CA GLY A 54 9.49 1.05 10.93
C GLY A 54 8.53 1.91 10.12
N GLY A 55 7.37 1.35 9.73
CA GLY A 55 6.33 2.01 8.94
C GLY A 55 4.94 1.87 9.55
N LEU A 56 4.06 1.11 8.89
CA LEU A 56 2.67 0.95 9.32
C LEU A 56 2.55 0.25 10.69
N TYR A 57 3.37 -0.74 10.98
CA TYR A 57 3.46 -1.36 12.31
C TYR A 57 4.18 -0.40 13.26
N ALA A 58 3.51 -0.02 14.34
CA ALA A 58 3.95 1.08 15.18
C ALA A 58 5.05 0.71 16.19
N GLU A 59 5.69 -0.47 16.09
CA GLU A 59 6.87 -0.83 16.86
C GLU A 59 8.04 0.11 16.54
N LEU A 60 8.64 0.70 17.57
CA LEU A 60 9.74 1.65 17.41
C LEU A 60 11.12 1.02 17.62
N VAL A 61 11.18 -0.19 18.18
CA VAL A 61 12.43 -0.91 18.48
C VAL A 61 12.78 -1.85 17.34
N MET A 62 13.93 -1.64 16.71
CA MET A 62 14.47 -2.55 15.72
C MET A 62 15.14 -3.76 16.41
N ASN A 63 14.96 -4.97 15.85
CA ASN A 63 15.58 -6.19 16.37
C ASN A 63 15.26 -6.43 17.87
N ARG A 64 13.99 -6.34 18.22
CA ARG A 64 13.48 -6.36 19.61
C ARG A 64 13.77 -7.64 20.39
N SER A 65 13.99 -8.78 19.69
CA SER A 65 14.27 -10.11 20.25
C SER A 65 15.68 -10.60 19.93
N PHE A 66 16.57 -9.76 19.43
CA PHE A 66 17.99 -10.07 19.14
C PHE A 66 18.19 -11.23 18.15
N GLU A 67 17.22 -11.46 17.25
CA GLU A 67 17.22 -12.60 16.32
C GLU A 67 17.89 -12.28 14.96
N PHE A 68 18.28 -11.02 14.68
CA PHE A 68 19.01 -10.72 13.48
C PHE A 68 20.33 -11.49 13.42
N PRO A 69 20.86 -11.86 12.26
CA PRO A 69 22.15 -12.56 12.16
C PRO A 69 23.31 -11.81 12.87
N ASN A 70 23.31 -10.49 12.82
CA ASN A 70 24.03 -9.66 13.76
C ASN A 70 23.10 -9.33 14.92
N HIS A 71 23.14 -10.12 15.97
CA HIS A 71 22.23 -10.02 17.11
C HIS A 71 22.14 -8.65 17.75
N PHE A 72 23.18 -7.83 17.62
CA PHE A 72 23.19 -6.45 18.10
C PHE A 72 22.95 -5.40 17.00
N ALA A 73 22.52 -5.82 15.81
CA ALA A 73 22.12 -4.84 14.80
C ALA A 73 20.99 -3.95 15.34
N GLY A 74 21.18 -2.62 15.25
CA GLY A 74 20.27 -1.63 15.84
C GLY A 74 20.47 -1.35 17.33
N TRP A 75 21.43 -2.05 17.99
CA TRP A 75 21.75 -1.90 19.40
C TRP A 75 23.21 -1.51 19.63
N ASP A 76 23.41 -0.47 20.41
CA ASP A 76 24.69 -0.22 21.09
C ASP A 76 24.67 -0.85 22.46
N ILE A 77 25.83 -1.41 22.84
CA ILE A 77 26.00 -2.08 24.15
C ILE A 77 27.09 -1.41 24.96
N SER A 78 26.91 -1.32 26.26
CA SER A 78 27.91 -0.81 27.20
C SER A 78 27.94 -1.64 28.47
N GLY A 79 29.12 -1.86 29.02
CA GLY A 79 29.30 -2.70 30.20
C GLY A 79 29.29 -4.20 29.91
N LYS A 80 28.80 -5.00 30.82
CA LYS A 80 28.79 -6.48 30.74
C LYS A 80 27.46 -6.99 30.18
N VAL A 81 27.28 -6.89 28.87
CA VAL A 81 26.13 -7.45 28.14
C VAL A 81 26.56 -8.77 27.50
N THR A 82 25.78 -9.83 27.68
CA THR A 82 26.02 -11.13 27.04
C THR A 82 24.74 -11.62 26.34
N LEU A 83 24.91 -12.10 25.12
CA LEU A 83 23.85 -12.81 24.39
C LEU A 83 23.68 -14.22 24.96
N LYS A 84 22.45 -14.68 25.05
CA LYS A 84 22.02 -16.02 25.45
C LYS A 84 21.00 -16.55 24.45
N ASP A 85 20.81 -17.87 24.40
CA ASP A 85 19.99 -18.60 23.44
C ASP A 85 19.02 -19.61 24.06
N ASP A 86 18.84 -19.54 25.38
CA ASP A 86 17.91 -20.35 26.14
C ASP A 86 16.72 -19.55 26.71
N GLY A 87 16.18 -18.64 25.87
CA GLY A 87 15.10 -17.71 26.20
C GLY A 87 13.71 -18.38 26.31
N PRO A 88 12.68 -17.56 26.59
CA PRO A 88 11.34 -18.07 26.89
C PRO A 88 10.53 -18.47 25.65
N PHE A 89 10.97 -18.12 24.44
CA PHE A 89 10.22 -18.35 23.21
C PHE A 89 10.97 -19.31 22.29
N GLU A 90 10.30 -20.38 21.90
CA GLU A 90 10.89 -21.44 21.07
C GLU A 90 11.46 -20.93 19.74
N ARG A 91 10.78 -19.97 19.13
CA ARG A 91 11.13 -19.45 17.79
C ARG A 91 11.93 -18.15 17.84
N ASN A 92 12.08 -17.55 19.03
CA ASN A 92 12.91 -16.39 19.32
C ASN A 92 13.66 -16.66 20.63
N PRO A 93 14.66 -17.58 20.63
CA PRO A 93 15.31 -18.02 21.85
C PRO A 93 16.36 -17.06 22.39
N HIS A 94 16.78 -16.06 21.60
CA HIS A 94 17.83 -15.14 22.01
C HIS A 94 17.34 -14.10 23.00
N TYR A 95 18.19 -13.78 23.96
CA TYR A 95 17.98 -12.70 24.91
C TYR A 95 19.32 -12.12 25.38
N VAL A 96 19.29 -10.95 26.01
CA VAL A 96 20.49 -10.34 26.56
C VAL A 96 20.49 -10.40 28.09
N ARG A 97 21.68 -10.67 28.63
CA ARG A 97 21.94 -10.62 30.06
C ARG A 97 22.73 -9.38 30.41
N LEU A 98 22.16 -8.52 31.24
CA LEU A 98 22.83 -7.37 31.83
C LEU A 98 23.44 -7.80 33.18
N SER A 99 24.78 -7.92 33.23
CA SER A 99 25.50 -8.25 34.45
C SER A 99 26.07 -7.01 35.13
N PRO A 100 26.25 -7.00 36.45
CA PRO A 100 26.84 -5.86 37.16
C PRO A 100 28.20 -5.45 36.58
N SER A 101 28.42 -4.15 36.40
CA SER A 101 29.70 -3.61 35.89
C SER A 101 30.86 -3.81 36.86
N GLY A 102 30.55 -3.93 38.13
CA GLY A 102 31.52 -3.94 39.24
C GLY A 102 31.99 -2.55 39.68
N HIS A 103 31.44 -1.48 39.04
CA HIS A 103 31.72 -0.10 39.38
C HIS A 103 30.38 0.64 39.61
N SER A 104 30.30 1.42 40.67
CA SER A 104 29.05 2.12 41.05
C SER A 104 28.67 3.27 40.10
N ASP A 105 29.64 3.76 39.32
CA ASP A 105 29.52 4.87 38.37
C ASP A 105 29.33 4.40 36.91
N LYS A 106 29.36 3.08 36.67
CA LYS A 106 29.20 2.51 35.32
C LYS A 106 28.03 1.53 35.29
N HIS A 107 27.07 1.84 34.45
CA HIS A 107 25.91 0.96 34.24
C HIS A 107 26.12 0.03 33.05
N THR A 108 25.60 -1.20 33.16
CA THR A 108 25.43 -2.09 32.02
C THR A 108 24.15 -1.73 31.31
N MET A 109 24.20 -1.43 30.01
CA MET A 109 23.07 -0.96 29.25
C MET A 109 23.09 -1.41 27.80
N ILE A 110 21.90 -1.36 27.20
CA ILE A 110 21.66 -1.47 25.76
C ILE A 110 20.93 -0.22 25.29
N GLU A 111 21.21 0.25 24.08
CA GLU A 111 20.57 1.42 23.49
C GLU A 111 20.14 1.12 22.06
N ASN A 112 18.84 1.26 21.77
CA ASN A 112 18.26 1.01 20.44
C ASN A 112 18.10 2.30 19.66
N HIS A 113 18.49 2.24 18.39
CA HIS A 113 18.42 3.39 17.47
C HIS A 113 17.11 3.44 16.68
N GLY A 114 16.25 2.41 16.79
CA GLY A 114 15.03 2.30 15.99
C GLY A 114 15.26 2.13 14.51
N PHE A 115 14.24 2.46 13.72
CA PHE A 115 14.27 2.45 12.26
C PHE A 115 14.58 3.87 11.76
N PHE A 116 15.84 4.17 11.41
CA PHE A 116 16.32 5.52 11.07
C PHE A 116 16.14 6.55 12.20
N GLY A 117 16.01 6.10 13.44
CA GLY A 117 15.66 6.85 14.63
C GLY A 117 14.35 6.40 15.27
N ILE A 118 14.11 6.80 16.49
CA ILE A 118 12.85 6.62 17.21
C ILE A 118 12.09 7.95 17.23
N GLY A 119 10.95 8.02 16.52
CA GLY A 119 10.11 9.21 16.53
C GLY A 119 9.25 9.30 17.78
N VAL A 120 9.40 10.37 18.54
CA VAL A 120 8.56 10.63 19.72
C VAL A 120 7.95 12.02 19.68
N LYS A 121 6.69 12.15 20.10
CA LYS A 121 5.95 13.43 20.21
C LYS A 121 5.88 13.85 21.67
N GLY A 122 6.29 15.09 21.92
CA GLY A 122 6.24 15.67 23.25
C GLY A 122 4.82 15.67 23.83
N GLY A 123 4.68 15.18 25.06
CA GLY A 123 3.38 15.10 25.73
C GLY A 123 2.53 13.88 25.40
N GLU A 124 2.87 13.08 24.36
CA GLU A 124 2.21 11.79 24.08
C GLU A 124 2.82 10.67 24.93
N GLU A 125 2.06 9.61 25.12
CA GLU A 125 2.45 8.48 25.96
C GLU A 125 2.97 7.32 25.08
N TYR A 126 4.04 6.71 25.54
CA TYR A 126 4.68 5.55 24.92
C TYR A 126 4.72 4.39 25.91
N ARG A 127 4.29 3.22 25.47
CA ARG A 127 4.33 1.99 26.27
C ARG A 127 5.62 1.24 25.94
N PHE A 128 6.51 1.23 26.90
CA PHE A 128 7.63 0.29 26.92
C PHE A 128 7.14 -1.04 27.47
N SER A 129 7.59 -2.16 26.90
CA SER A 129 7.41 -3.49 27.46
C SER A 129 8.65 -4.35 27.23
N VAL A 130 8.86 -5.31 28.13
CA VAL A 130 9.99 -6.23 28.07
C VAL A 130 9.65 -7.52 28.83
N TRP A 131 10.07 -8.66 28.31
CA TRP A 131 10.14 -9.89 29.08
C TRP A 131 11.44 -9.87 29.87
N ALA A 132 11.37 -10.07 31.18
CA ALA A 132 12.54 -9.97 32.06
C ALA A 132 12.47 -10.96 33.24
N ARG A 133 13.65 -11.31 33.78
CA ARG A 133 13.81 -12.08 34.98
C ARG A 133 15.10 -11.71 35.73
N VAL A 134 15.17 -12.08 36.98
CA VAL A 134 16.39 -12.07 37.79
C VAL A 134 16.87 -13.52 37.92
N PRO A 135 17.86 -13.99 37.15
CA PRO A 135 18.19 -15.42 37.06
C PRO A 135 18.62 -16.06 38.37
N ASP A 136 19.25 -15.27 39.24
CA ASP A 136 19.66 -15.74 40.60
C ASP A 136 18.53 -15.61 41.64
N GLY A 137 17.37 -15.04 41.23
CA GLY A 137 16.27 -14.72 42.13
C GLY A 137 16.43 -13.35 42.81
N GLY A 138 15.39 -12.95 43.53
CA GLY A 138 15.38 -11.65 44.21
C GLY A 138 14.73 -10.55 43.39
N LYS A 139 15.21 -9.31 43.50
CA LYS A 139 14.65 -8.14 42.87
C LYS A 139 15.75 -7.27 42.20
N ALA A 140 15.46 -6.70 41.05
CA ALA A 140 16.30 -5.76 40.37
C ALA A 140 15.48 -4.53 39.94
N LYS A 141 16.13 -3.36 39.83
CA LYS A 141 15.54 -2.18 39.20
C LYS A 141 16.04 -2.08 37.76
N LEU A 142 15.12 -2.05 36.82
CA LEU A 142 15.37 -1.77 35.43
C LEU A 142 14.95 -0.32 35.12
N TYR A 143 15.81 0.41 34.45
CA TYR A 143 15.56 1.80 34.05
C TYR A 143 15.46 1.91 32.55
N VAL A 144 14.56 2.78 32.09
CA VAL A 144 14.29 2.98 30.67
C VAL A 144 14.25 4.47 30.40
N ASP A 145 15.07 4.92 29.46
CA ASP A 145 15.15 6.33 29.08
C ASP A 145 14.91 6.50 27.58
N ILE A 146 14.12 7.48 27.19
CA ILE A 146 14.10 8.02 25.82
C ILE A 146 15.06 9.21 25.82
N VAL A 147 16.08 9.19 24.95
CA VAL A 147 17.19 10.14 24.93
C VAL A 147 17.35 10.84 23.60
N ASP A 148 17.86 12.07 23.66
CA ASP A 148 18.23 12.90 22.52
C ASP A 148 19.74 12.73 22.26
N ASN A 149 20.06 11.88 21.29
CA ASN A 149 21.45 11.58 20.92
C ASN A 149 22.28 10.81 21.97
N ALA A 150 23.31 10.12 21.52
CA ALA A 150 24.09 9.12 22.24
C ALA A 150 24.99 9.63 23.39
N THR A 151 24.69 10.73 24.03
CA THR A 151 25.48 11.15 25.18
C THR A 151 24.81 10.78 26.51
N MET A 152 25.60 10.29 27.45
CA MET A 152 25.19 9.76 28.75
C MET A 152 24.76 10.84 29.78
N SER A 153 24.48 12.09 29.37
CA SER A 153 24.10 13.14 30.31
C SER A 153 22.59 13.11 30.60
N ASP A 154 22.21 13.32 31.86
CA ASP A 154 20.80 13.37 32.27
C ASP A 154 20.03 14.52 31.61
N ASP A 155 20.69 15.56 31.17
CA ASP A 155 20.09 16.72 30.47
C ASP A 155 19.49 16.35 29.10
N GLN A 156 19.82 15.19 28.55
CA GLN A 156 19.33 14.72 27.27
C GLN A 156 18.17 13.73 27.37
N LYS A 157 17.73 13.41 28.59
CA LYS A 157 16.56 12.56 28.78
C LYS A 157 15.28 13.29 28.43
N LEU A 158 14.58 12.77 27.41
CA LEU A 158 13.26 13.27 27.01
C LEU A 158 12.17 12.73 27.92
N GLY A 159 12.31 11.51 28.40
CA GLY A 159 11.40 10.83 29.30
C GLY A 159 12.04 9.58 29.87
N ASN A 160 11.54 9.09 31.00
CA ASN A 160 12.08 7.91 31.65
C ASN A 160 11.02 7.16 32.45
N ALA A 161 11.31 5.90 32.74
CA ALA A 161 10.55 5.05 33.67
C ALA A 161 11.48 4.10 34.44
N GLY A 162 11.01 3.56 35.54
CA GLY A 162 11.67 2.49 36.27
C GLY A 162 10.72 1.32 36.50
N ILE A 163 11.24 0.11 36.38
CA ILE A 163 10.50 -1.15 36.51
C ILE A 163 11.14 -2.02 37.57
N ASP A 164 10.34 -2.56 38.47
CA ASP A 164 10.80 -3.54 39.47
C ASP A 164 10.65 -4.95 38.89
N VAL A 165 11.76 -5.57 38.52
CA VAL A 165 11.84 -6.95 38.02
C VAL A 165 12.09 -7.88 39.18
N SER A 166 11.38 -9.02 39.24
CA SER A 166 11.53 -9.96 40.37
C SER A 166 11.33 -11.43 39.98
N GLY A 167 12.13 -12.28 40.60
CA GLY A 167 12.02 -13.74 40.48
C GLY A 167 12.79 -14.33 39.30
N LYS A 168 12.91 -15.66 39.28
CA LYS A 168 13.68 -16.46 38.30
C LYS A 168 12.90 -16.72 37.04
N GLU A 169 11.57 -16.65 37.10
CA GLU A 169 10.69 -16.93 36.00
C GLU A 169 10.55 -15.68 35.08
N TRP A 170 10.48 -15.92 33.78
CA TRP A 170 10.20 -14.88 32.80
C TRP A 170 8.82 -14.30 33.00
N LYS A 171 8.73 -12.99 33.03
CA LYS A 171 7.48 -12.22 33.08
C LYS A 171 7.53 -11.01 32.18
N LYS A 172 6.39 -10.65 31.62
CA LYS A 172 6.24 -9.40 30.85
C LYS A 172 6.04 -8.24 31.83
N TYR A 173 6.86 -7.22 31.70
CA TYR A 173 6.76 -5.95 32.43
C TYR A 173 6.47 -4.82 31.46
N SER A 174 5.82 -3.79 31.93
CA SER A 174 5.55 -2.59 31.11
C SER A 174 5.60 -1.32 31.94
N ALA A 175 5.90 -0.20 31.28
CA ALA A 175 5.86 1.14 31.85
C ALA A 175 5.43 2.16 30.77
N ILE A 176 4.81 3.25 31.21
CA ILE A 176 4.47 4.37 30.35
C ILE A 176 5.56 5.45 30.49
N ILE A 177 6.03 5.93 29.35
CA ILE A 177 7.01 7.01 29.23
C ILE A 177 6.35 8.15 28.49
N LYS A 178 6.51 9.38 29.01
CA LYS A 178 5.97 10.59 28.40
C LYS A 178 7.10 11.57 28.07
N PRO A 179 7.53 11.67 26.81
CA PRO A 179 8.58 12.58 26.40
C PRO A 179 8.20 14.04 26.62
N LYS A 180 9.14 14.87 27.04
CA LYS A 180 8.92 16.32 27.30
C LYS A 180 8.88 17.15 26.01
N LYS A 181 9.57 16.73 24.96
CA LYS A 181 9.60 17.37 23.63
C LYS A 181 9.53 16.34 22.51
N SER A 182 9.14 16.79 21.33
CA SER A 182 9.16 15.95 20.11
C SER A 182 10.59 15.84 19.57
N LEU A 183 10.93 14.64 19.08
CA LEU A 183 12.17 14.37 18.38
C LEU A 183 11.94 13.22 17.40
N ASP A 184 12.45 13.36 16.20
CA ASP A 184 12.32 12.36 15.11
C ASP A 184 13.36 11.24 15.19
N LYS A 185 14.49 11.50 15.84
CA LYS A 185 15.64 10.58 15.97
C LYS A 185 16.08 10.42 17.41
N ALA A 186 15.16 10.10 18.31
CA ALA A 186 15.46 9.66 19.66
C ALA A 186 16.01 8.24 19.66
N HIS A 187 16.62 7.84 20.79
CA HIS A 187 17.03 6.48 21.08
C HIS A 187 16.30 5.96 22.34
N LEU A 188 16.18 4.66 22.45
CA LEU A 188 15.70 3.97 23.64
C LEU A 188 16.87 3.33 24.37
N ARG A 189 17.13 3.79 25.60
CA ARG A 189 18.16 3.25 26.47
C ARG A 189 17.53 2.39 27.58
N VAL A 190 18.02 1.18 27.76
CA VAL A 190 17.60 0.26 28.84
C VAL A 190 18.84 -0.14 29.64
N TRP A 191 18.79 0.06 30.95
CA TRP A 191 19.92 -0.23 31.81
C TRP A 191 19.50 -0.80 33.16
N GLY A 192 20.33 -1.67 33.70
CA GLY A 192 20.05 -2.40 34.94
C GLY A 192 20.72 -1.80 36.17
N ASP A 193 20.25 -2.27 37.33
CA ASP A 193 20.92 -2.03 38.61
C ASP A 193 22.36 -2.53 38.55
N SER A 194 23.30 -1.72 39.02
CA SER A 194 24.73 -2.05 39.05
C SER A 194 25.10 -3.22 39.92
N LYS A 195 24.17 -3.83 40.68
CA LYS A 195 24.40 -4.88 41.65
C LYS A 195 23.76 -6.23 41.31
N VAL A 196 22.79 -6.26 40.42
CA VAL A 196 21.96 -7.43 40.17
C VAL A 196 21.94 -7.77 38.67
N THR A 197 22.14 -9.05 38.36
CA THR A 197 22.00 -9.55 36.97
C THR A 197 20.53 -9.59 36.57
N THR A 198 20.24 -9.10 35.37
CA THR A 198 18.89 -9.09 34.80
C THR A 198 18.91 -9.60 33.37
N ASP A 199 18.05 -10.53 33.03
CA ASP A 199 17.83 -11.04 31.68
C ASP A 199 16.68 -10.29 31.03
N LEU A 200 16.84 -9.88 29.74
CA LEU A 200 15.87 -9.12 28.96
C LEU A 200 15.64 -9.75 27.60
N GLU A 201 14.38 -9.93 27.22
CA GLU A 201 13.95 -10.43 25.92
C GLU A 201 12.74 -9.61 25.44
N HIS A 202 12.52 -9.55 24.13
CA HIS A 202 11.41 -8.86 23.47
C HIS A 202 11.22 -7.43 23.98
N VAL A 203 12.25 -6.61 23.81
CA VAL A 203 12.26 -5.19 24.19
C VAL A 203 11.46 -4.38 23.17
N SER A 204 10.42 -3.72 23.60
CA SER A 204 9.43 -3.10 22.72
C SER A 204 9.03 -1.68 23.18
N LEU A 205 8.75 -0.80 22.24
CA LEU A 205 8.27 0.55 22.51
C LEU A 205 7.20 0.96 21.48
N PHE A 206 5.99 1.16 21.93
CA PHE A 206 4.85 1.60 21.09
C PHE A 206 4.30 2.94 21.54
N PRO A 207 3.81 3.80 20.63
CA PRO A 207 2.89 4.85 21.04
C PRO A 207 1.63 4.22 21.65
N VAL A 208 1.09 4.80 22.73
CA VAL A 208 -0.20 4.36 23.29
C VAL A 208 -1.32 4.67 22.31
N LYS A 209 -1.19 5.78 21.58
CA LYS A 209 -2.12 6.24 20.57
C LYS A 209 -1.84 5.57 19.21
N THR A 210 -2.32 4.33 19.05
CA THR A 210 -2.30 3.58 17.80
C THR A 210 -3.61 3.70 17.04
N TRP A 211 -3.68 3.16 15.83
CA TRP A 211 -4.93 3.03 15.08
C TRP A 211 -5.97 2.25 15.89
N LYS A 212 -7.15 2.86 16.10
CA LYS A 212 -8.23 2.33 16.96
C LYS A 212 -7.81 1.99 18.40
N GLY A 213 -6.69 2.52 18.86
CA GLY A 213 -6.20 2.31 20.23
C GLY A 213 -5.76 0.88 20.53
N ARG A 214 -5.48 0.03 19.52
CA ARG A 214 -5.03 -1.34 19.74
C ARG A 214 -3.64 -1.38 20.32
N GLU A 215 -3.45 -2.20 21.33
CA GLU A 215 -2.12 -2.52 21.83
C GLU A 215 -1.28 -3.18 20.73
N ASN A 216 -0.01 -2.81 20.59
CA ASN A 216 0.87 -3.25 19.51
C ASN A 216 0.24 -3.06 18.11
N GLY A 217 -0.52 -1.99 17.94
CA GLY A 217 -1.28 -1.70 16.73
C GLY A 217 -0.48 -0.94 15.69
N MET A 218 -1.24 -0.36 14.76
CA MET A 218 -0.68 0.35 13.61
C MET A 218 -0.47 1.85 13.92
N ARG A 219 0.51 2.44 13.22
CA ARG A 219 0.78 3.87 13.25
C ARG A 219 -0.44 4.63 12.75
N GLN A 220 -0.96 5.53 13.59
CA GLN A 220 -2.28 6.13 13.40
C GLN A 220 -2.38 6.95 12.12
N ASP A 221 -1.39 7.79 11.80
CA ASP A 221 -1.40 8.65 10.62
C ASP A 221 -1.38 7.84 9.32
N LEU A 222 -0.61 6.76 9.26
CA LEU A 222 -0.51 5.89 8.09
C LEU A 222 -1.78 5.06 7.88
N ALA A 223 -2.30 4.44 8.94
CA ALA A 223 -3.56 3.70 8.87
C ALA A 223 -4.76 4.61 8.53
N GLN A 224 -4.78 5.85 9.07
CA GLN A 224 -5.80 6.84 8.71
C GLN A 224 -5.73 7.22 7.23
N ALA A 225 -4.53 7.39 6.68
CA ALA A 225 -4.36 7.68 5.26
C ALA A 225 -4.93 6.55 4.37
N LEU A 226 -4.75 5.29 4.77
CA LEU A 226 -5.36 4.15 4.06
C LEU A 226 -6.89 4.14 4.19
N PHE A 227 -7.41 4.36 5.38
CA PHE A 227 -8.86 4.45 5.61
C PHE A 227 -9.50 5.57 4.80
N ASP A 228 -8.83 6.72 4.66
CA ASP A 228 -9.30 7.87 3.89
C ASP A 228 -9.35 7.61 2.37
N MET A 229 -8.59 6.64 1.86
CA MET A 229 -8.68 6.20 0.46
C MET A 229 -9.99 5.48 0.15
N LYS A 230 -10.73 5.03 1.17
CA LYS A 230 -11.97 4.24 1.00
C LYS A 230 -11.79 3.02 0.09
N PRO A 231 -10.82 2.15 0.40
CA PRO A 231 -10.55 0.99 -0.43
C PRO A 231 -11.73 0.03 -0.43
N GLY A 232 -12.00 -0.60 -1.56
CA GLY A 232 -12.98 -1.69 -1.69
C GLY A 232 -12.33 -3.08 -1.52
N VAL A 233 -11.01 -3.17 -1.72
CA VAL A 233 -10.21 -4.38 -1.56
C VAL A 233 -8.83 -4.03 -1.03
N PHE A 234 -8.26 -4.91 -0.23
CA PHE A 234 -6.90 -4.80 0.29
C PHE A 234 -6.10 -6.05 -0.08
N ARG A 235 -5.15 -5.92 -1.01
CA ARG A 235 -4.18 -6.94 -1.38
C ARG A 235 -2.99 -6.89 -0.43
N PHE A 236 -2.62 -8.04 0.14
CA PHE A 236 -1.50 -8.22 1.06
C PHE A 236 -0.95 -9.66 0.99
N PRO A 237 0.21 -10.02 1.53
CA PRO A 237 1.17 -9.18 2.26
C PRO A 237 2.15 -8.46 1.35
N GLY A 238 2.01 -8.62 0.03
CA GLY A 238 2.86 -7.99 -0.95
C GLY A 238 2.84 -8.63 -2.32
N GLY A 239 3.83 -8.24 -3.06
CA GLY A 239 4.28 -8.73 -4.35
C GLY A 239 5.43 -9.72 -4.18
N CYS A 240 6.67 -9.29 -4.50
CA CYS A 240 7.86 -10.16 -4.48
C CYS A 240 8.19 -10.77 -3.12
N ILE A 241 7.77 -10.20 -2.00
CA ILE A 241 7.96 -10.82 -0.67
C ILE A 241 7.19 -12.12 -0.50
N VAL A 242 6.08 -12.32 -1.24
CA VAL A 242 5.33 -13.60 -1.25
C VAL A 242 6.21 -14.73 -1.77
N GLU A 243 7.04 -14.41 -2.75
CA GLU A 243 7.95 -15.34 -3.43
C GLU A 243 9.24 -15.58 -2.63
N GLY A 244 9.75 -14.52 -1.99
CA GLY A 244 11.06 -14.51 -1.32
C GLY A 244 12.24 -14.42 -2.30
N THR A 245 13.45 -14.25 -1.75
CA THR A 245 14.72 -14.43 -2.49
C THR A 245 14.92 -15.89 -2.89
N ASP A 246 14.51 -16.79 -1.98
CA ASP A 246 14.43 -18.23 -2.15
C ASP A 246 13.17 -18.75 -1.43
N LEU A 247 12.97 -20.08 -1.45
CA LEU A 247 11.79 -20.68 -0.81
C LEU A 247 11.80 -20.59 0.72
N GLU A 248 12.97 -20.44 1.35
CA GLU A 248 13.07 -20.27 2.81
C GLU A 248 12.61 -18.88 3.25
N THR A 249 12.96 -17.87 2.48
CA THR A 249 12.68 -16.46 2.78
C THR A 249 11.31 -15.99 2.27
N ARG A 250 10.53 -16.88 1.59
CA ARG A 250 9.15 -16.57 1.19
C ARG A 250 8.30 -16.18 2.38
N TYR A 251 7.29 -15.36 2.15
CA TYR A 251 6.33 -15.03 3.19
C TYR A 251 5.47 -16.25 3.56
N GLN A 252 5.78 -16.90 4.69
CA GLN A 252 4.97 -17.99 5.22
C GLN A 252 3.95 -17.45 6.22
N TRP A 253 2.69 -17.33 5.80
CA TRP A 253 1.63 -16.72 6.61
C TRP A 253 1.46 -17.36 8.00
N LYS A 254 1.70 -18.66 8.13
CA LYS A 254 1.64 -19.38 9.42
C LYS A 254 2.66 -18.87 10.42
N ASN A 255 3.75 -18.27 9.95
CA ASN A 255 4.76 -17.64 10.79
C ASN A 255 4.29 -16.29 11.35
N SER A 256 3.29 -15.68 10.71
CA SER A 256 2.81 -14.34 11.03
C SER A 256 1.54 -14.32 11.91
N VAL A 257 1.14 -15.46 12.46
CA VAL A 257 -0.02 -15.60 13.36
C VAL A 257 0.39 -16.23 14.70
N GLY A 258 -0.45 -16.07 15.72
CA GLY A 258 -0.14 -16.44 17.11
C GLY A 258 0.53 -15.30 17.89
N PRO A 259 1.03 -15.55 19.10
CA PRO A 259 1.69 -14.54 19.93
C PRO A 259 2.88 -13.88 19.21
N VAL A 260 2.94 -12.57 19.25
CA VAL A 260 3.98 -11.80 18.49
C VAL A 260 5.39 -12.10 18.98
N GLU A 261 5.54 -12.47 20.27
CA GLU A 261 6.81 -12.83 20.88
C GLU A 261 7.41 -14.12 20.30
N ASN A 262 6.56 -15.00 19.74
CA ASN A 262 6.99 -16.28 19.16
C ASN A 262 6.89 -16.32 17.62
N ARG A 263 6.68 -15.18 16.96
CA ARG A 263 6.75 -15.08 15.50
C ARG A 263 8.21 -14.97 15.09
N PRO A 264 8.72 -15.87 14.21
CA PRO A 264 10.15 -15.87 13.87
C PRO A 264 10.52 -14.70 12.98
N LEU A 265 11.77 -14.35 13.01
CA LEU A 265 12.35 -13.43 12.04
C LEU A 265 12.30 -14.02 10.63
N ASN A 266 12.02 -13.18 9.63
CA ASN A 266 12.17 -13.52 8.22
C ASN A 266 13.07 -12.51 7.51
N GLU A 267 13.95 -12.97 6.62
CA GLU A 267 14.72 -12.06 5.77
C GLU A 267 13.77 -11.44 4.75
N ASN A 268 13.76 -10.10 4.66
CA ASN A 268 12.94 -9.41 3.70
C ASN A 268 13.52 -9.59 2.28
N ARG A 269 12.66 -9.90 1.30
CA ARG A 269 13.04 -10.00 -0.11
C ARG A 269 13.81 -8.77 -0.61
N TRP A 270 13.51 -7.59 -0.07
CA TRP A 270 14.11 -6.30 -0.40
C TRP A 270 15.39 -5.98 0.40
N HIS A 271 15.90 -6.94 1.14
CA HIS A 271 17.25 -6.89 1.67
C HIS A 271 18.27 -6.63 0.54
N TYR A 272 18.09 -7.24 -0.64
CA TYR A 272 18.79 -6.91 -1.88
C TYR A 272 17.99 -5.89 -2.68
N THR A 273 18.61 -4.83 -3.14
CA THR A 273 17.99 -3.70 -3.81
C THR A 273 18.25 -3.68 -5.32
N PHE A 274 17.25 -3.33 -6.12
CA PHE A 274 17.42 -3.02 -7.54
C PHE A 274 18.01 -1.63 -7.80
N THR A 275 17.94 -0.73 -6.84
CA THR A 275 18.23 0.70 -7.02
C THR A 275 19.58 1.11 -6.47
N GLN A 276 20.47 0.17 -6.19
CA GLN A 276 21.78 0.41 -5.60
C GLN A 276 21.74 0.96 -4.15
N ARG A 277 20.60 0.87 -3.47
CA ARG A 277 20.45 1.17 -2.04
C ARG A 277 20.34 -0.13 -1.28
N TYR A 278 21.34 -0.45 -0.50
CA TYR A 278 21.45 -1.70 0.25
C TYR A 278 21.13 -1.46 1.73
N PHE A 279 20.21 -2.25 2.27
CA PHE A 279 19.83 -2.20 3.67
C PHE A 279 20.07 -3.57 4.33
N PRO A 280 21.27 -3.80 4.90
CA PRO A 280 21.69 -5.11 5.40
C PRO A 280 20.90 -5.62 6.60
N ASN A 281 20.10 -4.76 7.24
CA ASN A 281 19.27 -5.09 8.41
C ASN A 281 17.77 -5.01 8.09
N TYR A 282 17.39 -5.30 6.83
CA TYR A 282 15.99 -5.31 6.45
C TYR A 282 15.38 -6.69 6.63
N TYR A 283 14.73 -6.89 7.76
CA TYR A 283 14.06 -8.13 8.17
C TYR A 283 12.60 -7.85 8.50
N GLN A 284 11.79 -8.91 8.52
CA GLN A 284 10.39 -8.87 8.91
C GLN A 284 10.24 -9.53 10.28
N SER A 285 9.71 -8.80 11.28
CA SER A 285 9.38 -9.35 12.59
C SER A 285 8.03 -10.09 12.59
N TYR A 286 7.28 -10.00 11.51
CA TYR A 286 5.88 -10.45 11.42
C TYR A 286 4.93 -9.80 12.45
N GLY A 287 5.32 -8.67 13.04
CA GLY A 287 4.45 -7.91 13.93
C GLY A 287 3.17 -7.44 13.23
N LEU A 288 3.30 -7.00 11.96
CA LEU A 288 2.19 -6.87 11.02
C LEU A 288 2.07 -8.19 10.25
N GLY A 289 1.19 -9.07 10.70
CA GLY A 289 0.96 -10.39 10.12
C GLY A 289 -0.42 -10.53 9.49
N PHE A 290 -0.77 -11.75 9.10
CA PHE A 290 -2.05 -12.01 8.41
C PHE A 290 -3.25 -11.69 9.28
N PHE A 291 -3.19 -11.93 10.58
CA PHE A 291 -4.27 -11.55 11.50
C PHE A 291 -4.51 -10.04 11.49
N GLU A 292 -3.44 -9.26 11.58
CA GLU A 292 -3.49 -7.81 11.60
C GLU A 292 -3.96 -7.23 10.24
N PHE A 293 -3.58 -7.85 9.12
CA PHE A 293 -4.10 -7.48 7.79
C PHE A 293 -5.61 -7.73 7.67
N PHE A 294 -6.09 -8.88 8.12
CA PHE A 294 -7.54 -9.16 8.14
C PHE A 294 -8.29 -8.16 9.03
N GLN A 295 -7.75 -7.83 10.19
CA GLN A 295 -8.30 -6.82 11.09
C GLN A 295 -8.39 -5.43 10.44
N LEU A 296 -7.34 -5.04 9.69
CA LEU A 296 -7.34 -3.78 8.93
C LEU A 296 -8.40 -3.79 7.82
N CYS A 297 -8.63 -4.91 7.15
CA CYS A 297 -9.71 -5.03 6.16
C CYS A 297 -11.08 -4.76 6.78
N GLU A 298 -11.36 -5.31 7.95
CA GLU A 298 -12.60 -5.01 8.69
C GLU A 298 -12.67 -3.54 9.11
N ASP A 299 -11.60 -2.97 9.62
CA ASP A 299 -11.53 -1.57 10.01
C ASP A 299 -11.82 -0.61 8.86
N PHE A 300 -11.34 -0.95 7.66
CA PHE A 300 -11.52 -0.15 6.44
C PHE A 300 -12.84 -0.44 5.74
N GLY A 301 -13.51 -1.55 6.09
CA GLY A 301 -14.74 -2.01 5.44
C GLY A 301 -14.49 -2.51 4.02
N CYS A 302 -13.35 -3.14 3.76
CA CYS A 302 -12.95 -3.65 2.46
C CYS A 302 -12.76 -5.18 2.45
N GLU A 303 -12.78 -5.78 1.25
CA GLU A 303 -12.56 -7.21 1.08
C GLU A 303 -11.06 -7.55 1.24
N PRO A 304 -10.71 -8.56 2.05
CA PRO A 304 -9.33 -9.06 2.10
C PRO A 304 -8.98 -9.84 0.83
N LEU A 305 -7.79 -9.59 0.30
CA LEU A 305 -7.20 -10.32 -0.82
C LEU A 305 -5.77 -10.74 -0.48
N PRO A 306 -5.60 -11.82 0.30
CA PRO A 306 -4.29 -12.39 0.52
C PRO A 306 -3.73 -13.01 -0.74
N VAL A 307 -2.41 -12.89 -0.94
CA VAL A 307 -1.64 -13.59 -1.97
C VAL A 307 -0.66 -14.52 -1.29
N ILE A 308 -0.55 -15.75 -1.80
CA ILE A 308 0.31 -16.79 -1.21
C ILE A 308 1.29 -17.36 -2.21
N SER A 309 2.40 -17.89 -1.72
CA SER A 309 3.40 -18.56 -2.53
C SER A 309 2.83 -19.84 -3.17
N CYS A 310 3.12 -20.02 -4.44
CA CYS A 310 2.81 -21.26 -5.18
C CYS A 310 3.99 -22.25 -5.22
N GLY A 311 5.02 -22.05 -4.38
CA GLY A 311 6.22 -22.89 -4.35
C GLY A 311 7.24 -22.52 -5.43
N LEU A 312 7.23 -21.26 -5.85
CA LEU A 312 8.26 -20.63 -6.68
C LEU A 312 8.82 -19.43 -5.95
N SER A 313 10.16 -19.29 -5.95
CA SER A 313 10.81 -18.05 -5.52
C SER A 313 10.75 -16.99 -6.63
N CYS A 314 11.18 -15.78 -6.33
CA CYS A 314 11.16 -14.67 -7.28
C CYS A 314 11.96 -14.99 -8.55
N GLN A 315 11.29 -15.11 -9.70
CA GLN A 315 11.89 -15.50 -10.97
C GLN A 315 12.80 -14.40 -11.56
N PHE A 316 12.67 -13.16 -11.15
CA PHE A 316 13.62 -12.10 -11.52
C PHE A 316 15.01 -12.35 -10.94
N GLN A 317 15.09 -12.86 -9.71
CA GLN A 317 16.35 -13.21 -9.07
C GLN A 317 16.83 -14.61 -9.43
N ASN A 318 15.89 -15.53 -9.68
CA ASN A 318 16.13 -16.93 -9.91
C ASN A 318 15.45 -17.37 -11.21
N PRO A 319 16.01 -16.95 -12.38
CA PRO A 319 15.41 -17.27 -13.69
C PRO A 319 15.51 -18.75 -14.05
N ASP A 320 16.40 -19.51 -13.40
CA ASP A 320 16.57 -20.95 -13.61
C ASP A 320 15.79 -21.72 -12.54
N PRO A 321 14.59 -22.26 -12.86
CA PRO A 321 13.76 -22.98 -11.91
C PRO A 321 14.31 -24.37 -11.55
N THR A 322 15.43 -24.82 -12.16
CA THR A 322 16.02 -26.12 -11.85
C THR A 322 16.98 -26.08 -10.67
N LYS A 323 17.36 -24.88 -10.21
CA LYS A 323 18.27 -24.71 -9.09
C LYS A 323 17.62 -25.14 -7.77
N PRO A 324 18.38 -25.77 -6.85
CA PRO A 324 17.87 -26.07 -5.51
C PRO A 324 17.44 -24.81 -4.76
N GLY A 325 16.33 -24.89 -4.01
CA GLY A 325 15.79 -23.78 -3.22
C GLY A 325 15.00 -22.74 -4.03
N VAL A 326 14.94 -22.86 -5.37
CA VAL A 326 14.21 -21.90 -6.22
C VAL A 326 12.75 -22.30 -6.40
N HIS A 327 12.45 -23.58 -6.51
CA HIS A 327 11.09 -24.07 -6.61
C HIS A 327 10.93 -25.47 -6.03
N VAL A 328 9.72 -25.76 -5.59
CA VAL A 328 9.33 -27.09 -5.16
C VAL A 328 8.95 -27.94 -6.36
N PRO A 329 9.42 -29.19 -6.49
CA PRO A 329 8.92 -30.11 -7.50
C PRO A 329 7.39 -30.26 -7.47
N LEU A 330 6.76 -30.46 -8.62
CA LEU A 330 5.30 -30.51 -8.73
C LEU A 330 4.66 -31.66 -7.92
N ASP A 331 5.38 -32.76 -7.70
CA ASP A 331 4.98 -33.90 -6.88
C ASP A 331 5.16 -33.67 -5.36
N GLN A 332 5.79 -32.56 -4.96
CA GLN A 332 6.02 -32.17 -3.56
C GLN A 332 5.23 -30.91 -3.16
N LEU A 333 4.23 -30.52 -3.96
CA LEU A 333 3.50 -29.26 -3.79
C LEU A 333 2.44 -29.31 -2.66
N ASP A 334 2.17 -30.51 -2.13
CA ASP A 334 1.05 -30.73 -1.19
C ASP A 334 1.09 -29.84 0.05
N SER A 335 2.29 -29.56 0.59
CA SER A 335 2.44 -28.66 1.75
C SER A 335 2.05 -27.21 1.47
N TYR A 336 2.35 -26.72 0.27
CA TYR A 336 1.97 -25.38 -0.17
C TYR A 336 0.47 -25.27 -0.45
N ILE A 337 -0.11 -26.32 -1.05
CA ILE A 337 -1.57 -26.42 -1.25
C ILE A 337 -2.27 -26.47 0.12
N GLN A 338 -1.71 -27.21 1.09
CA GLN A 338 -2.24 -27.27 2.44
C GLN A 338 -2.15 -25.89 3.13
N ASP A 339 -1.10 -25.11 2.89
CA ASP A 339 -1.00 -23.73 3.39
C ASP A 339 -2.15 -22.85 2.87
N ALA A 340 -2.54 -23.02 1.60
CA ALA A 340 -3.69 -22.32 1.03
C ALA A 340 -5.02 -22.75 1.66
N LEU A 341 -5.23 -24.06 1.83
CA LEU A 341 -6.44 -24.60 2.48
C LEU A 341 -6.55 -24.15 3.95
N ASP A 342 -5.43 -24.17 4.67
CA ASP A 342 -5.33 -23.73 6.06
C ASP A 342 -5.59 -22.24 6.23
N LEU A 343 -5.15 -21.41 5.25
CA LEU A 343 -5.42 -19.97 5.28
C LEU A 343 -6.92 -19.67 5.17
N VAL A 344 -7.62 -20.38 4.27
CA VAL A 344 -9.08 -20.21 4.17
C VAL A 344 -9.76 -20.70 5.44
N GLU A 345 -9.28 -21.77 6.08
CA GLU A 345 -9.77 -22.23 7.37
C GLU A 345 -9.47 -21.22 8.49
N PHE A 346 -8.27 -20.60 8.50
CA PHE A 346 -7.94 -19.52 9.45
C PHE A 346 -8.91 -18.35 9.31
N ALA A 347 -9.17 -17.91 8.07
CA ALA A 347 -10.04 -16.77 7.82
C ALA A 347 -11.53 -17.07 8.05
N ASN A 348 -12.01 -18.25 7.63
CA ASN A 348 -13.44 -18.56 7.53
C ASN A 348 -13.90 -19.74 8.40
N GLY A 349 -12.96 -20.53 8.94
CA GLY A 349 -13.29 -21.73 9.71
C GLY A 349 -13.97 -21.41 11.05
N ASP A 350 -14.81 -22.34 11.50
CA ASP A 350 -15.39 -22.31 12.83
C ASP A 350 -14.30 -22.42 13.91
N VAL A 351 -14.55 -21.88 15.10
CA VAL A 351 -13.62 -21.89 16.23
C VAL A 351 -13.25 -23.32 16.72
N THR A 352 -14.00 -24.34 16.31
CA THR A 352 -13.69 -25.75 16.58
C THR A 352 -12.66 -26.34 15.60
N THR A 353 -12.41 -25.67 14.47
CA THR A 353 -11.37 -26.08 13.53
C THR A 353 -10.00 -25.66 14.03
N LYS A 354 -8.94 -26.31 13.53
CA LYS A 354 -7.57 -26.01 13.96
C LYS A 354 -7.22 -24.54 13.81
N TRP A 355 -7.41 -23.99 12.61
CA TRP A 355 -7.00 -22.63 12.28
C TRP A 355 -8.03 -21.57 12.70
N GLY A 356 -9.33 -21.92 12.71
CA GLY A 356 -10.36 -21.07 13.29
C GLY A 356 -10.17 -20.86 14.80
N LYS A 357 -9.66 -21.90 15.51
CA LYS A 357 -9.26 -21.76 16.90
C LYS A 357 -8.07 -20.81 17.08
N VAL A 358 -7.05 -20.89 16.24
CA VAL A 358 -5.90 -19.95 16.29
C VAL A 358 -6.38 -18.51 16.14
N ARG A 359 -7.27 -18.24 15.18
CA ARG A 359 -7.89 -16.90 15.02
C ARG A 359 -8.64 -16.47 16.28
N ALA A 360 -9.44 -17.36 16.85
CA ALA A 360 -10.21 -17.07 18.08
C ALA A 360 -9.30 -16.80 19.28
N ASP A 361 -8.24 -17.59 19.46
CA ASP A 361 -7.23 -17.40 20.52
C ASP A 361 -6.49 -16.06 20.38
N MET A 362 -6.38 -15.52 19.16
CA MET A 362 -5.87 -14.18 18.88
C MET A 362 -6.90 -13.05 19.13
N GLY A 363 -8.08 -13.39 19.62
CA GLY A 363 -9.12 -12.43 20.01
C GLY A 363 -10.19 -12.15 18.97
N HIS A 364 -10.26 -12.95 17.88
CA HIS A 364 -11.28 -12.79 16.83
C HIS A 364 -12.00 -14.12 16.54
N PRO A 365 -13.04 -14.48 17.32
CA PRO A 365 -13.78 -15.74 17.14
C PRO A 365 -14.59 -15.75 15.82
N GLU A 366 -15.07 -14.59 15.34
CA GLU A 366 -15.87 -14.49 14.13
C GLU A 366 -15.04 -14.66 12.85
N PRO A 367 -15.60 -15.25 11.77
CA PRO A 367 -14.92 -15.34 10.48
C PRO A 367 -14.65 -13.97 9.84
N PHE A 368 -13.50 -13.82 9.18
CA PHE A 368 -13.17 -12.65 8.36
C PHE A 368 -13.87 -12.62 7.00
N ASN A 369 -14.60 -13.67 6.63
CA ASN A 369 -15.37 -13.78 5.39
C ASN A 369 -14.51 -13.62 4.11
N LEU A 370 -13.36 -14.26 4.08
CA LEU A 370 -12.46 -14.28 2.92
C LEU A 370 -13.18 -14.81 1.68
N LYS A 371 -13.19 -14.01 0.60
CA LYS A 371 -13.83 -14.32 -0.68
C LYS A 371 -12.85 -14.47 -1.83
N PHE A 372 -11.65 -13.93 -1.71
CA PHE A 372 -10.64 -13.85 -2.76
C PHE A 372 -9.30 -14.40 -2.27
N LEU A 373 -8.62 -15.17 -3.12
CA LEU A 373 -7.28 -15.67 -2.83
C LEU A 373 -6.44 -15.62 -4.10
N GLY A 374 -5.30 -14.92 -4.03
CA GLY A 374 -4.28 -14.91 -5.05
C GLY A 374 -3.27 -16.05 -4.84
N VAL A 375 -2.89 -16.73 -5.93
CA VAL A 375 -1.90 -17.80 -5.91
C VAL A 375 -0.74 -17.43 -6.82
N GLY A 376 0.42 -17.16 -6.21
CA GLY A 376 1.60 -16.65 -6.89
C GLY A 376 1.56 -15.15 -7.11
N ASN A 377 2.73 -14.54 -7.28
CA ASN A 377 2.92 -13.14 -7.62
C ASN A 377 3.87 -13.06 -8.81
N GLU A 378 3.50 -12.31 -9.85
CA GLU A 378 4.33 -12.06 -11.04
C GLU A 378 5.01 -13.27 -11.66
N GLN A 379 4.51 -14.48 -11.40
CA GLN A 379 5.11 -15.72 -11.88
C GLN A 379 4.77 -15.98 -13.34
N TRP A 380 5.71 -16.58 -14.06
CA TRP A 380 5.53 -16.90 -15.47
C TRP A 380 5.97 -18.31 -15.82
N ASP A 381 5.46 -18.78 -16.96
CA ASP A 381 5.93 -19.98 -17.65
C ASP A 381 7.00 -19.61 -18.68
N TYR A 382 7.72 -20.60 -19.16
CA TYR A 382 8.74 -20.45 -20.19
C TYR A 382 8.31 -21.13 -21.48
N ASP A 383 8.62 -20.51 -22.61
CA ASP A 383 8.58 -21.16 -23.91
C ASP A 383 10.00 -21.57 -24.38
N GLU A 384 10.12 -22.23 -25.52
CA GLU A 384 11.43 -22.68 -26.04
C GLU A 384 12.40 -21.53 -26.35
N LYS A 385 11.87 -20.32 -26.67
CA LYS A 385 12.70 -19.16 -26.99
C LYS A 385 13.16 -18.44 -25.71
N HIS A 386 12.40 -18.59 -24.61
CA HIS A 386 12.59 -17.87 -23.38
C HIS A 386 12.87 -18.86 -22.23
N GLY A 387 13.94 -19.63 -22.35
CA GLY A 387 14.46 -20.52 -21.31
C GLY A 387 14.14 -22.00 -21.48
N GLY A 388 13.07 -22.35 -22.17
CA GLY A 388 12.76 -23.76 -22.54
C GLY A 388 12.31 -24.67 -21.38
N TYR A 389 12.05 -24.12 -20.17
CA TYR A 389 11.64 -24.92 -19.01
C TYR A 389 10.17 -25.36 -19.04
N GLY A 390 9.38 -24.81 -19.97
CA GLY A 390 7.96 -25.12 -20.12
C GLY A 390 7.04 -24.52 -19.06
N PRO A 391 5.86 -25.09 -18.82
CA PRO A 391 4.86 -24.55 -17.90
C PRO A 391 5.25 -24.83 -16.44
N VAL A 392 5.95 -23.88 -15.80
CA VAL A 392 6.38 -23.97 -14.39
C VAL A 392 5.29 -23.50 -13.45
N PHE A 393 4.68 -22.35 -13.76
CA PHE A 393 3.67 -21.71 -12.92
C PHE A 393 2.27 -22.30 -13.15
N THR A 394 1.83 -22.40 -14.40
CA THR A 394 0.44 -22.78 -14.69
C THR A 394 0.08 -24.20 -14.26
N GLU A 395 1.01 -25.16 -14.27
CA GLU A 395 0.78 -26.50 -13.73
C GLU A 395 0.64 -26.49 -12.19
N ARG A 396 1.31 -25.58 -11.49
CA ARG A 396 1.11 -25.35 -10.05
C ARG A 396 -0.27 -24.77 -9.78
N LEU A 397 -0.61 -23.69 -10.45
CA LEU A 397 -1.91 -23.03 -10.32
C LEU A 397 -3.07 -24.01 -10.58
N LYS A 398 -2.93 -24.91 -11.54
CA LYS A 398 -3.89 -25.98 -11.81
C LYS A 398 -4.13 -26.88 -10.62
N LYS A 399 -3.07 -27.30 -9.91
CA LYS A 399 -3.17 -28.12 -8.70
C LYS A 399 -3.81 -27.36 -7.55
N PHE A 400 -3.41 -26.11 -7.32
CA PHE A 400 -4.04 -25.23 -6.31
C PHE A 400 -5.54 -25.05 -6.60
N ASN A 401 -5.91 -24.72 -7.84
CA ASN A 401 -7.30 -24.54 -8.23
C ASN A 401 -8.14 -25.80 -7.98
N ALA A 402 -7.62 -26.97 -8.33
CA ALA A 402 -8.32 -28.24 -8.11
C ALA A 402 -8.63 -28.46 -6.62
N ALA A 403 -7.64 -28.29 -5.75
CA ALA A 403 -7.78 -28.51 -4.30
C ALA A 403 -8.70 -27.47 -3.65
N LEU A 404 -8.48 -26.19 -3.97
CA LEU A 404 -9.26 -25.07 -3.39
C LEU A 404 -10.73 -25.14 -3.82
N ARG A 405 -11.02 -25.41 -5.09
CA ARG A 405 -12.41 -25.53 -5.57
C ARG A 405 -13.12 -26.75 -4.99
N ALA A 406 -12.41 -27.86 -4.76
CA ALA A 406 -12.98 -29.04 -4.14
C ALA A 406 -13.46 -28.74 -2.70
N LYS A 407 -12.70 -28.00 -1.91
CA LYS A 407 -13.01 -27.70 -0.50
C LYS A 407 -13.81 -26.40 -0.33
N TYR A 408 -13.52 -25.38 -1.15
CA TYR A 408 -14.10 -24.03 -1.04
C TYR A 408 -14.66 -23.52 -2.37
N PRO A 409 -15.74 -24.09 -2.90
CA PRO A 409 -16.24 -23.82 -4.27
C PRO A 409 -16.72 -22.38 -4.49
N LYS A 410 -16.96 -21.62 -3.43
CA LYS A 410 -17.37 -20.20 -3.51
C LYS A 410 -16.19 -19.21 -3.49
N LEU A 411 -15.00 -19.69 -3.16
CA LEU A 411 -13.80 -18.86 -3.14
C LEU A 411 -13.45 -18.42 -4.56
N LYS A 412 -13.18 -17.13 -4.74
CA LYS A 412 -12.71 -16.54 -5.99
C LYS A 412 -11.20 -16.68 -6.10
N LEU A 413 -10.73 -17.36 -7.12
CA LEU A 413 -9.31 -17.63 -7.33
C LEU A 413 -8.72 -16.66 -8.35
N ILE A 414 -7.56 -16.11 -8.00
CA ILE A 414 -6.83 -15.13 -8.81
C ILE A 414 -5.48 -15.74 -9.18
N GLY A 415 -5.22 -15.85 -10.49
CA GLY A 415 -3.90 -16.18 -11.04
C GLY A 415 -3.15 -14.92 -11.44
N THR A 416 -1.92 -15.07 -11.90
CA THR A 416 -1.12 -13.95 -12.42
C THR A 416 -0.77 -14.15 -13.89
N THR A 417 -0.64 -13.07 -14.64
CA THR A 417 -0.18 -13.08 -16.04
C THR A 417 1.28 -12.68 -16.19
N GLY A 418 2.06 -12.86 -15.12
CA GLY A 418 3.47 -12.47 -15.05
C GLY A 418 3.67 -11.03 -14.60
N PRO A 419 4.89 -10.50 -14.74
CA PRO A 419 5.26 -9.16 -14.28
C PRO A 419 4.85 -8.06 -15.25
N ASN A 420 4.34 -8.42 -16.43
CA ASN A 420 4.01 -7.48 -17.48
C ASN A 420 2.54 -7.59 -17.90
N SER A 421 2.06 -6.55 -18.59
CA SER A 421 0.72 -6.51 -19.16
C SER A 421 0.73 -6.60 -20.69
N GLU A 422 1.89 -6.88 -21.27
CA GLU A 422 2.13 -7.09 -22.70
C GLU A 422 3.52 -7.72 -22.89
N GLY A 423 3.71 -8.39 -24.02
CA GLY A 423 4.93 -9.10 -24.31
C GLY A 423 4.77 -10.62 -24.18
N TRP A 424 5.87 -11.35 -24.38
CA TRP A 424 5.83 -12.81 -24.54
C TRP A 424 5.27 -13.57 -23.34
N ASP A 425 5.57 -13.13 -22.13
CA ASP A 425 5.09 -13.70 -20.87
C ASP A 425 3.59 -13.50 -20.70
N PHE A 426 3.10 -12.29 -20.92
CA PHE A 426 1.68 -11.97 -20.89
C PHE A 426 0.89 -12.73 -21.97
N ASP A 427 1.40 -12.71 -23.22
CA ASP A 427 0.76 -13.38 -24.37
C ASP A 427 0.69 -14.91 -24.18
N LEU A 428 1.66 -15.49 -23.44
CA LEU A 428 1.69 -16.89 -23.08
C LEU A 428 0.68 -17.22 -21.96
N LEU A 429 0.58 -16.37 -20.93
CA LEU A 429 -0.15 -16.67 -19.70
C LEU A 429 -1.63 -16.27 -19.76
N GLN A 430 -1.96 -15.14 -20.38
CA GLN A 430 -3.33 -14.63 -20.39
C GLN A 430 -4.35 -15.63 -20.96
N PRO A 431 -4.10 -16.35 -22.08
CA PRO A 431 -5.00 -17.41 -22.54
C PRO A 431 -5.10 -18.60 -21.56
N ARG A 432 -3.99 -18.95 -20.89
CA ARG A 432 -3.96 -20.05 -19.92
C ARG A 432 -4.80 -19.75 -18.68
N MET A 433 -4.92 -18.49 -18.25
CA MET A 433 -5.82 -18.12 -17.15
C MET A 433 -7.28 -18.45 -17.47
N LYS A 434 -7.69 -18.30 -18.73
CA LYS A 434 -9.02 -18.70 -19.20
C LYS A 434 -9.19 -20.23 -19.21
N GLU A 435 -8.18 -20.97 -19.66
CA GLU A 435 -8.18 -22.45 -19.67
C GLU A 435 -8.25 -23.01 -18.24
N LEU A 436 -7.51 -22.44 -17.31
CA LEU A 436 -7.50 -22.79 -15.90
C LEU A 436 -8.77 -22.33 -15.15
N LYS A 437 -9.64 -21.56 -15.80
CA LYS A 437 -10.92 -21.07 -15.25
C LYS A 437 -10.73 -20.34 -13.92
N VAL A 438 -9.68 -19.51 -13.82
CA VAL A 438 -9.56 -18.57 -12.69
C VAL A 438 -10.73 -17.58 -12.72
N ASP A 439 -11.12 -17.01 -11.58
CA ASP A 439 -12.18 -16.00 -11.56
C ASP A 439 -11.66 -14.64 -12.04
N LEU A 440 -10.44 -14.30 -11.63
CA LEU A 440 -9.71 -13.12 -12.10
C LEU A 440 -8.26 -13.51 -12.42
N TYR A 441 -7.59 -12.67 -13.19
CA TYR A 441 -6.14 -12.71 -13.31
C TYR A 441 -5.55 -11.33 -13.05
N ASP A 442 -4.35 -11.35 -12.48
CA ASP A 442 -3.63 -10.17 -12.03
C ASP A 442 -2.70 -9.69 -13.16
N GLU A 443 -2.87 -8.42 -13.57
CA GLU A 443 -2.03 -7.70 -14.52
C GLU A 443 -1.21 -6.63 -13.80
N HIS A 444 0.09 -6.57 -14.10
CA HIS A 444 0.99 -5.56 -13.58
C HIS A 444 1.54 -4.67 -14.69
N TYR A 445 1.60 -3.34 -14.47
CA TYR A 445 2.19 -2.41 -15.41
C TYR A 445 2.78 -1.17 -14.74
N TYR A 446 4.11 -1.18 -14.68
CA TYR A 446 4.92 -0.03 -14.38
C TYR A 446 5.47 0.51 -15.70
N ARG A 447 4.82 1.53 -16.26
CA ARG A 447 5.05 2.00 -17.62
C ARG A 447 5.30 3.51 -17.67
N ASN A 448 5.88 3.96 -18.78
CA ASN A 448 6.11 5.38 -18.99
C ASN A 448 4.82 6.14 -19.33
N GLU A 449 4.94 7.44 -19.45
CA GLU A 449 3.87 8.40 -19.71
C GLU A 449 3.16 8.12 -21.04
N GLU A 450 3.91 7.84 -22.11
CA GLU A 450 3.36 7.56 -23.44
C GLU A 450 2.47 6.30 -23.42
N TRP A 451 2.88 5.29 -22.65
CA TRP A 451 2.10 4.06 -22.51
C TRP A 451 0.75 4.34 -21.86
N PHE A 452 0.73 5.08 -20.73
CA PHE A 452 -0.51 5.40 -20.02
C PHE A 452 -1.49 6.18 -20.89
N LEU A 453 -1.01 7.13 -21.69
CA LEU A 453 -1.83 7.93 -22.61
C LEU A 453 -2.33 7.11 -23.80
N SER A 454 -1.50 6.23 -24.38
CA SER A 454 -1.87 5.44 -25.57
C SER A 454 -2.78 4.24 -25.22
N HIS A 455 -2.86 3.82 -23.97
CA HIS A 455 -3.62 2.63 -23.54
C HIS A 455 -4.96 2.97 -22.87
N GLY A 456 -5.52 4.15 -23.11
CA GLY A 456 -6.86 4.52 -22.62
C GLY A 456 -8.01 3.64 -23.11
N LEU A 457 -7.79 2.87 -24.20
CA LEU A 457 -8.74 1.90 -24.76
C LEU A 457 -8.36 0.42 -24.48
N ARG A 458 -7.34 0.16 -23.63
CA ARG A 458 -6.81 -1.19 -23.39
C ARG A 458 -7.90 -2.24 -23.18
N TYR A 459 -8.80 -1.99 -22.24
CA TYR A 459 -9.80 -2.96 -21.83
C TYR A 459 -11.06 -3.02 -22.73
N ASP A 460 -11.20 -2.11 -23.70
CA ASP A 460 -12.37 -2.08 -24.59
C ASP A 460 -12.44 -3.32 -25.53
N SER A 461 -11.30 -3.96 -25.80
CA SER A 461 -11.20 -5.14 -26.68
C SER A 461 -11.18 -6.47 -25.91
N TYR A 462 -11.13 -6.48 -24.57
CA TYR A 462 -11.02 -7.71 -23.79
C TYR A 462 -12.28 -8.57 -23.86
N ASP A 463 -12.08 -9.90 -23.78
CA ASP A 463 -13.18 -10.89 -23.80
C ASP A 463 -14.05 -10.78 -22.54
N ARG A 464 -15.29 -10.29 -22.68
CA ARG A 464 -16.24 -10.12 -21.58
C ARG A 464 -16.72 -11.43 -20.96
N LYS A 465 -16.53 -12.57 -21.66
CA LYS A 465 -16.93 -13.92 -21.21
C LYS A 465 -15.83 -14.66 -20.45
N GLY A 466 -14.59 -14.17 -20.53
CA GLY A 466 -13.43 -14.73 -19.83
C GLY A 466 -13.37 -14.35 -18.35
N PRO A 467 -12.26 -14.74 -17.68
CA PRO A 467 -11.92 -14.26 -16.35
C PRO A 467 -11.88 -12.74 -16.30
N LYS A 468 -12.13 -12.18 -15.13
CA LYS A 468 -12.09 -10.73 -14.93
C LYS A 468 -10.65 -10.28 -14.67
N VAL A 469 -10.42 -8.99 -14.81
CA VAL A 469 -9.10 -8.38 -14.60
C VAL A 469 -9.00 -7.80 -13.19
N PHE A 470 -7.89 -8.08 -12.57
CA PHE A 470 -7.34 -7.37 -11.43
C PHE A 470 -6.08 -6.64 -11.90
N ALA A 471 -6.11 -5.32 -11.98
CA ALA A 471 -4.92 -4.50 -12.19
C ALA A 471 -4.22 -4.35 -10.82
N GLY A 472 -3.44 -5.36 -10.42
CA GLY A 472 -2.99 -5.55 -9.05
C GLY A 472 -1.80 -4.70 -8.65
N GLU A 473 -0.97 -4.30 -9.64
CA GLU A 473 0.11 -3.37 -9.43
C GLU A 473 0.26 -2.45 -10.64
N TYR A 474 0.12 -1.16 -10.43
CA TYR A 474 0.38 -0.19 -11.49
C TYR A 474 0.81 1.16 -10.96
N ALA A 475 1.67 1.82 -11.72
CA ALA A 475 2.02 3.22 -11.54
C ALA A 475 2.64 3.78 -12.83
N CYS A 476 2.45 5.07 -13.07
CA CYS A 476 3.11 5.78 -14.15
C CYS A 476 4.53 6.16 -13.74
N HIS A 477 5.52 5.69 -14.50
CA HIS A 477 6.93 6.05 -14.33
C HIS A 477 7.24 7.29 -15.18
N GLY A 478 7.45 8.42 -14.54
CA GLY A 478 7.86 9.65 -15.19
C GLY A 478 9.29 9.61 -15.73
N LYS A 479 9.63 10.56 -16.56
CA LYS A 479 10.98 10.73 -17.13
C LYS A 479 11.98 11.09 -16.03
N GLY A 480 13.14 10.45 -16.04
CA GLY A 480 14.18 10.65 -15.05
C GLY A 480 13.96 9.89 -13.74
N LYS A 481 14.48 10.43 -12.61
CA LYS A 481 14.40 9.79 -11.29
C LYS A 481 13.21 10.24 -10.43
N LYS A 482 12.38 11.16 -10.92
CA LYS A 482 11.23 11.70 -10.20
C LYS A 482 9.97 11.02 -10.66
N TRP A 483 9.39 10.23 -9.77
CA TRP A 483 8.08 9.61 -9.90
C TRP A 483 7.12 10.20 -8.85
N ASN A 484 5.83 9.95 -8.94
CA ASN A 484 4.78 10.52 -8.09
C ASN A 484 4.61 12.05 -8.20
N HIS A 485 5.10 12.65 -9.27
CA HIS A 485 4.89 14.07 -9.50
C HIS A 485 3.53 14.34 -10.17
N TYR A 486 3.17 15.60 -10.27
CA TYR A 486 1.86 16.03 -10.74
C TYR A 486 1.48 15.48 -12.13
N GLU A 487 2.39 15.54 -13.09
CA GLU A 487 2.12 15.10 -14.47
C GLU A 487 1.83 13.59 -14.55
N THR A 488 2.63 12.75 -13.92
CA THR A 488 2.41 11.30 -13.91
C THR A 488 1.09 10.91 -13.27
N SER A 489 0.67 11.63 -12.24
CA SER A 489 -0.61 11.40 -11.55
C SER A 489 -1.81 11.68 -12.45
N LEU A 490 -1.72 12.68 -13.35
CA LEU A 490 -2.76 12.94 -14.33
C LEU A 490 -2.84 11.88 -15.42
N TYR A 491 -1.72 11.28 -15.81
CA TYR A 491 -1.71 10.17 -16.76
C TYR A 491 -2.28 8.88 -16.15
N GLU A 492 -2.06 8.65 -14.86
CA GLU A 492 -2.76 7.62 -14.10
C GLU A 492 -4.27 7.89 -14.09
N ALA A 493 -4.70 9.13 -13.81
CA ALA A 493 -6.12 9.51 -13.85
C ALA A 493 -6.73 9.28 -15.24
N ALA A 494 -6.02 9.62 -16.31
CA ALA A 494 -6.45 9.38 -17.69
C ALA A 494 -6.68 7.90 -17.97
N HIS A 495 -5.73 7.04 -17.60
CA HIS A 495 -5.85 5.58 -17.72
C HIS A 495 -7.00 5.00 -16.89
N MET A 496 -7.19 5.50 -15.65
CA MET A 496 -8.26 5.05 -14.76
C MET A 496 -9.66 5.34 -15.30
N THR A 497 -9.84 6.33 -16.20
CA THR A 497 -11.12 6.51 -16.91
C THR A 497 -11.43 5.30 -17.81
N GLY A 498 -10.41 4.70 -18.42
CA GLY A 498 -10.53 3.46 -19.19
C GLY A 498 -10.86 2.26 -18.33
N ILE A 499 -10.24 2.13 -17.15
CA ILE A 499 -10.57 1.12 -16.14
C ILE A 499 -12.05 1.23 -15.74
N GLU A 500 -12.51 2.43 -15.34
CA GLU A 500 -13.89 2.65 -14.91
C GLU A 500 -14.92 2.39 -15.99
N ARG A 501 -14.65 2.83 -17.24
CA ARG A 501 -15.53 2.58 -18.38
C ARG A 501 -15.74 1.08 -18.63
N ASN A 502 -14.75 0.25 -18.31
CA ASN A 502 -14.73 -1.18 -18.50
C ASN A 502 -14.95 -1.97 -17.19
N ALA A 503 -15.81 -1.48 -16.29
CA ALA A 503 -16.13 -2.13 -15.02
C ALA A 503 -16.75 -3.53 -15.16
N ASP A 504 -17.19 -3.92 -16.33
CA ASP A 504 -17.66 -5.27 -16.65
C ASP A 504 -16.52 -6.28 -16.85
N ILE A 505 -15.30 -5.81 -17.07
CA ILE A 505 -14.10 -6.65 -17.21
C ILE A 505 -13.07 -6.37 -16.10
N VAL A 506 -12.80 -5.13 -15.75
CA VAL A 506 -11.89 -4.78 -14.65
C VAL A 506 -12.69 -4.70 -13.35
N HIS A 507 -12.46 -5.64 -12.45
CA HIS A 507 -13.19 -5.72 -11.19
C HIS A 507 -12.42 -5.15 -10.01
N MET A 508 -11.09 -5.03 -10.14
CA MET A 508 -10.20 -4.51 -9.11
C MET A 508 -9.03 -3.76 -9.73
N ALA A 509 -8.59 -2.70 -9.07
CA ALA A 509 -7.38 -1.96 -9.41
C ALA A 509 -6.72 -1.45 -8.13
N THR A 510 -5.41 -1.70 -7.95
CA THR A 510 -4.65 -1.28 -6.78
C THR A 510 -3.34 -0.61 -7.19
N TYR A 511 -3.17 0.65 -6.79
CA TYR A 511 -1.93 1.39 -7.01
C TYR A 511 -0.79 0.80 -6.16
N ALA A 512 0.41 0.74 -6.73
CA ALA A 512 1.56 0.12 -6.08
C ALA A 512 2.88 0.89 -6.34
N PRO A 513 3.81 0.87 -5.34
CA PRO A 513 3.64 0.53 -3.93
C PRO A 513 2.90 1.59 -3.12
N LEU A 514 2.59 1.24 -1.86
CA LEU A 514 1.78 2.08 -1.00
C LEU A 514 2.61 3.05 -0.16
N PHE A 515 3.69 2.58 0.45
CA PHE A 515 4.45 3.29 1.48
C PHE A 515 5.93 3.38 1.19
N ALA A 516 6.53 4.53 1.54
CA ALA A 516 7.99 4.67 1.56
C ALA A 516 8.46 5.55 2.72
N HIS A 517 9.40 5.03 3.51
CA HIS A 517 10.18 5.83 4.45
C HIS A 517 11.17 6.71 3.69
N VAL A 518 11.22 8.01 3.97
CA VAL A 518 12.05 8.97 3.20
C VAL A 518 13.55 8.64 3.22
N GLU A 519 14.03 7.98 4.27
CA GLU A 519 15.41 7.53 4.37
C GLU A 519 15.61 6.08 3.92
N GLY A 520 14.56 5.25 3.95
CA GLY A 520 14.63 3.80 3.70
C GLY A 520 14.11 3.34 2.34
N TRP A 521 13.67 4.23 1.45
CA TRP A 521 13.12 3.84 0.18
C TRP A 521 14.17 3.23 -0.77
N GLN A 522 13.74 2.22 -1.51
CA GLN A 522 14.51 1.54 -2.56
C GLN A 522 13.84 1.67 -3.91
N TRP A 523 12.51 1.72 -3.90
CA TRP A 523 11.65 1.76 -5.07
C TRP A 523 10.76 2.99 -5.03
N ARG A 524 10.46 3.55 -6.18
CA ARG A 524 9.49 4.60 -6.45
C ARG A 524 8.73 4.24 -7.73
N PRO A 525 7.49 4.68 -7.94
CA PRO A 525 6.72 5.65 -7.14
C PRO A 525 6.00 5.02 -5.94
N ASP A 526 5.59 5.85 -4.96
CA ASP A 526 4.85 5.40 -3.77
C ASP A 526 3.70 6.35 -3.46
N ALA A 527 2.58 5.83 -2.93
CA ALA A 527 1.40 6.64 -2.67
C ALA A 527 1.55 7.55 -1.45
N ILE A 528 2.17 7.04 -0.37
CA ILE A 528 2.32 7.73 0.91
C ILE A 528 3.78 7.67 1.35
N TRP A 529 4.33 8.84 1.66
CA TRP A 529 5.70 8.99 2.15
C TRP A 529 5.69 9.42 3.61
N TYR A 530 6.67 8.99 4.39
CA TYR A 530 6.73 9.30 5.82
C TYR A 530 8.17 9.31 6.36
N ASP A 531 8.34 10.03 7.46
CA ASP A 531 9.48 9.92 8.39
C ASP A 531 8.99 9.32 9.72
N ASN A 532 9.80 9.38 10.75
CA ASN A 532 9.45 8.81 12.06
C ASN A 532 8.31 9.54 12.78
N LEU A 533 7.89 10.73 12.34
CA LEU A 533 6.86 11.54 12.99
C LEU A 533 5.74 12.03 12.09
N ARG A 534 6.03 12.19 10.79
CA ARG A 534 5.16 12.86 9.81
C ARG A 534 4.91 11.96 8.61
N SER A 535 3.85 12.24 7.90
CA SER A 535 3.56 11.61 6.61
C SER A 535 2.98 12.62 5.63
N PHE A 536 3.13 12.38 4.35
CA PHE A 536 2.44 13.12 3.30
C PHE A 536 1.90 12.19 2.22
N LYS A 537 0.85 12.66 1.58
CA LYS A 537 0.16 11.96 0.49
C LYS A 537 0.71 12.48 -0.83
N SER A 538 1.14 11.57 -1.72
CA SER A 538 1.55 11.95 -3.08
C SER A 538 0.36 12.44 -3.91
N VAL A 539 0.60 13.05 -5.05
CA VAL A 539 -0.50 13.45 -5.95
C VAL A 539 -1.23 12.23 -6.51
N SER A 540 -0.52 11.12 -6.75
CA SER A 540 -1.11 9.83 -7.14
C SER A 540 -2.08 9.30 -6.08
N TYR A 541 -1.78 9.45 -4.79
CA TYR A 541 -2.73 9.11 -3.72
C TYR A 541 -4.08 9.82 -3.90
N TYR A 542 -4.05 11.12 -4.18
CA TYR A 542 -5.29 11.89 -4.36
C TYR A 542 -6.07 11.45 -5.60
N VAL A 543 -5.39 11.08 -6.68
CA VAL A 543 -6.04 10.52 -7.88
C VAL A 543 -6.77 9.22 -7.52
N GLN A 544 -6.12 8.28 -6.81
CA GLN A 544 -6.73 7.03 -6.38
C GLN A 544 -7.94 7.29 -5.46
N GLN A 545 -7.79 8.20 -4.49
CA GLN A 545 -8.86 8.60 -3.58
C GLN A 545 -10.06 9.22 -4.32
N MET A 546 -9.81 10.12 -5.27
CA MET A 546 -10.85 10.76 -6.07
C MET A 546 -11.71 9.73 -6.83
N PHE A 547 -11.08 8.71 -7.41
CA PHE A 547 -11.81 7.62 -8.08
C PHE A 547 -12.56 6.74 -7.09
N ALA A 548 -11.91 6.30 -6.01
CA ALA A 548 -12.50 5.40 -5.02
C ALA A 548 -13.72 6.02 -4.32
N MET A 549 -13.63 7.28 -3.91
CA MET A 549 -14.74 8.00 -3.26
C MET A 549 -15.89 8.34 -4.22
N ASN A 550 -15.67 8.29 -5.53
CA ASN A 550 -16.63 8.67 -6.56
C ASN A 550 -16.86 7.54 -7.58
N LYS A 551 -16.79 6.28 -7.15
CA LYS A 551 -16.89 5.10 -8.05
C LYS A 551 -18.30 4.85 -8.57
N GLY A 552 -19.35 5.36 -7.91
CA GLY A 552 -20.74 5.07 -8.24
C GLY A 552 -21.10 3.59 -8.15
N THR A 553 -22.23 3.20 -8.77
CA THR A 553 -22.72 1.81 -8.78
C THR A 553 -22.86 1.21 -10.18
N ASN A 554 -23.00 2.05 -11.20
CA ASN A 554 -23.13 1.60 -12.58
C ASN A 554 -22.44 2.58 -13.53
N VAL A 555 -21.78 2.07 -14.56
CA VAL A 555 -21.24 2.86 -15.65
C VAL A 555 -22.38 3.54 -16.43
N LEU A 556 -22.14 4.79 -16.84
CA LEU A 556 -22.96 5.46 -17.84
C LEU A 556 -22.16 5.59 -19.14
N GLN A 557 -22.84 5.49 -20.27
CA GLN A 557 -22.21 5.72 -21.56
C GLN A 557 -21.85 7.20 -21.69
N LEU A 558 -20.56 7.48 -21.90
CA LEU A 558 -20.01 8.78 -22.19
C LEU A 558 -19.23 8.72 -23.52
N THR A 559 -19.56 9.58 -24.48
CA THR A 559 -18.92 9.58 -25.80
C THR A 559 -18.67 10.99 -26.30
N MET A 560 -17.65 11.16 -27.13
CA MET A 560 -17.40 12.31 -27.96
C MET A 560 -17.41 11.84 -29.44
N ASN A 561 -18.26 12.44 -30.26
CA ASN A 561 -18.44 11.99 -31.66
C ASN A 561 -18.73 10.49 -31.77
N LYS A 562 -19.53 9.93 -30.85
CA LYS A 562 -19.91 8.50 -30.73
C LYS A 562 -18.75 7.56 -30.41
N LYS A 563 -17.57 8.07 -30.03
CA LYS A 563 -16.41 7.29 -29.61
C LYS A 563 -16.17 7.48 -28.10
N PRO A 564 -15.57 6.50 -27.39
CA PRO A 564 -15.08 6.71 -26.03
C PRO A 564 -14.10 7.88 -25.98
N VAL A 565 -14.09 8.61 -24.86
CA VAL A 565 -13.15 9.73 -24.67
C VAL A 565 -11.89 9.17 -23.98
N ALA A 566 -10.85 8.96 -24.80
CA ALA A 566 -9.65 8.25 -24.41
C ALA A 566 -8.39 8.76 -25.13
N GLY A 567 -8.28 10.08 -25.32
CA GLY A 567 -7.13 10.73 -25.96
C GLY A 567 -6.97 10.43 -27.45
N GLN A 568 -8.05 9.99 -28.13
CA GLN A 568 -8.03 9.68 -29.55
C GLN A 568 -7.92 10.94 -30.39
N ASP A 569 -7.63 10.79 -31.70
CA ASP A 569 -7.57 11.89 -32.66
C ASP A 569 -8.84 12.77 -32.61
N GLY A 570 -8.65 14.08 -32.50
CA GLY A 570 -9.72 15.07 -32.37
C GLY A 570 -10.32 15.17 -30.96
N GLN A 571 -9.73 14.53 -29.95
CA GLN A 571 -10.10 14.66 -28.55
C GLN A 571 -9.12 15.52 -27.73
N ASP A 572 -8.04 15.98 -28.35
CA ASP A 572 -7.07 16.98 -27.85
C ASP A 572 -6.59 16.69 -26.40
N GLY A 573 -6.24 15.42 -26.12
CA GLY A 573 -5.74 15.00 -24.82
C GLY A 573 -6.81 14.86 -23.73
N LEU A 574 -8.10 14.82 -24.10
CA LEU A 574 -9.19 14.59 -23.17
C LEU A 574 -9.44 13.09 -22.95
N PHE A 575 -9.62 12.72 -21.67
CA PHE A 575 -10.03 11.39 -21.22
C PHE A 575 -11.23 11.55 -20.29
N ALA A 576 -12.23 10.66 -20.41
CA ALA A 576 -13.41 10.78 -19.58
C ALA A 576 -14.11 9.43 -19.32
N SER A 577 -14.75 9.34 -18.15
CA SER A 577 -15.70 8.30 -17.80
C SER A 577 -16.87 8.87 -17.04
N SER A 578 -17.97 8.13 -16.94
CA SER A 578 -19.11 8.51 -16.14
C SER A 578 -19.78 7.32 -15.50
N VAL A 579 -20.29 7.53 -14.29
CA VAL A 579 -21.02 6.54 -13.52
C VAL A 579 -22.27 7.14 -12.90
N PHE A 580 -23.21 6.29 -12.52
CA PHE A 580 -24.37 6.63 -11.71
C PHE A 580 -24.25 5.97 -10.35
N ASP A 581 -24.50 6.71 -9.29
CA ASP A 581 -24.62 6.17 -7.95
C ASP A 581 -26.10 6.05 -7.54
N LYS A 582 -26.56 4.81 -7.42
CA LYS A 582 -27.95 4.54 -7.00
C LYS A 582 -28.22 4.95 -5.56
N THR A 583 -27.21 4.95 -4.70
CA THR A 583 -27.37 5.25 -3.27
C THR A 583 -27.58 6.73 -3.02
N THR A 584 -26.89 7.56 -3.79
CA THR A 584 -26.99 9.03 -3.71
C THR A 584 -27.83 9.66 -4.80
N SER A 585 -28.27 8.88 -5.81
CA SER A 585 -28.95 9.35 -7.02
C SER A 585 -28.15 10.40 -7.79
N GLU A 586 -26.84 10.21 -7.91
CA GLU A 586 -25.93 11.14 -8.57
C GLU A 586 -25.41 10.59 -9.90
N VAL A 587 -25.36 11.45 -10.89
CA VAL A 587 -24.51 11.30 -12.08
C VAL A 587 -23.15 11.86 -11.75
N ILE A 588 -22.11 11.04 -11.88
CA ILE A 588 -20.73 11.41 -11.58
C ILE A 588 -19.94 11.32 -12.88
N ILE A 589 -19.32 12.42 -13.29
CA ILE A 589 -18.56 12.54 -14.52
C ILE A 589 -17.12 12.90 -14.16
N LYS A 590 -16.16 12.18 -14.73
CA LYS A 590 -14.73 12.36 -14.51
C LYS A 590 -14.11 12.78 -15.84
N VAL A 591 -13.43 13.93 -15.88
CA VAL A 591 -12.76 14.44 -17.08
C VAL A 591 -11.32 14.81 -16.74
N VAL A 592 -10.40 14.27 -17.51
CA VAL A 592 -8.97 14.56 -17.41
C VAL A 592 -8.54 15.33 -18.67
N ASN A 593 -7.92 16.47 -18.49
CA ASN A 593 -7.25 17.23 -19.55
C ASN A 593 -5.74 17.03 -19.43
N THR A 594 -5.15 16.28 -20.34
CA THR A 594 -3.69 16.07 -20.43
C THR A 594 -2.99 17.03 -21.39
N ALA A 595 -3.74 17.96 -22.00
CA ALA A 595 -3.17 19.00 -22.85
C ALA A 595 -2.58 20.13 -22.00
N LYS A 596 -1.55 20.78 -22.55
CA LYS A 596 -0.90 21.95 -21.94
C LYS A 596 -1.73 23.24 -22.05
N GLU A 597 -2.85 23.18 -22.75
CA GLU A 597 -3.79 24.29 -22.94
C GLU A 597 -5.10 23.97 -22.21
N PRO A 598 -5.80 25.00 -21.71
CA PRO A 598 -7.15 24.85 -21.20
C PRO A 598 -8.09 24.36 -22.30
N GLN A 599 -9.04 23.49 -21.98
CA GLN A 599 -9.99 22.91 -22.91
C GLN A 599 -11.42 23.37 -22.60
N ALA A 600 -12.10 23.97 -23.59
CA ALA A 600 -13.51 24.25 -23.50
C ALA A 600 -14.31 22.96 -23.73
N ILE A 601 -15.18 22.60 -22.80
CA ILE A 601 -16.01 21.40 -22.88
C ILE A 601 -17.49 21.72 -22.71
N THR A 602 -18.33 20.92 -23.35
CA THR A 602 -19.77 20.88 -23.11
C THR A 602 -20.16 19.46 -22.74
N LEU A 603 -20.65 19.26 -21.50
CA LEU A 603 -21.21 17.99 -21.04
C LEU A 603 -22.72 18.00 -21.28
N ASN A 604 -23.16 17.21 -22.24
CA ASN A 604 -24.57 17.10 -22.62
C ASN A 604 -25.23 15.95 -21.89
N LEU A 605 -26.08 16.23 -20.89
CA LEU A 605 -26.68 15.26 -19.99
C LEU A 605 -27.97 14.69 -20.60
N LEU A 606 -27.86 13.71 -21.52
CA LEU A 606 -28.98 13.13 -22.25
C LEU A 606 -30.00 12.50 -21.30
N GLY A 607 -31.23 13.04 -21.32
CA GLY A 607 -32.33 12.60 -20.49
C GLY A 607 -32.48 13.32 -19.14
N MET A 608 -31.58 14.27 -18.82
CA MET A 608 -31.77 15.20 -17.70
C MET A 608 -32.30 16.54 -18.20
N LYS A 609 -33.10 17.21 -17.37
CA LYS A 609 -33.69 18.53 -17.67
C LYS A 609 -33.59 19.44 -16.45
N GLY A 610 -33.75 20.73 -16.71
CA GLY A 610 -33.77 21.76 -15.66
C GLY A 610 -32.39 22.23 -15.21
N GLU A 611 -32.40 23.35 -14.53
CA GLU A 611 -31.21 24.00 -13.99
C GLU A 611 -30.90 23.45 -12.59
N ARG A 612 -29.62 23.34 -12.28
CA ARG A 612 -29.12 22.96 -10.95
C ARG A 612 -27.64 23.26 -10.82
N THR A 613 -27.10 23.09 -9.63
CA THR A 613 -25.67 23.19 -9.37
C THR A 613 -25.06 21.80 -9.27
N ALA A 614 -23.98 21.56 -10.00
CA ALA A 614 -23.13 20.39 -9.82
C ALA A 614 -22.03 20.73 -8.80
N GLU A 615 -21.76 19.80 -7.89
CA GLU A 615 -20.53 19.85 -7.08
C GLU A 615 -19.35 19.45 -7.96
N THR A 616 -18.21 20.11 -7.79
CA THR A 616 -16.98 19.73 -8.49
C THR A 616 -15.84 19.48 -7.52
N LEU A 617 -14.95 18.57 -7.93
CA LEU A 617 -13.66 18.33 -7.25
C LEU A 617 -12.57 18.39 -8.32
N THR A 618 -11.64 19.34 -8.19
CA THR A 618 -10.63 19.60 -9.21
C THR A 618 -9.22 19.44 -8.66
N LEU A 619 -8.43 18.57 -9.28
CA LEU A 619 -6.99 18.49 -9.12
C LEU A 619 -6.34 19.28 -10.24
N SER A 620 -5.70 20.41 -9.92
CA SER A 620 -5.00 21.29 -10.85
C SER A 620 -3.81 21.95 -10.17
N HIS A 621 -2.78 22.26 -10.95
CA HIS A 621 -1.57 22.91 -10.49
C HIS A 621 -1.00 23.82 -11.56
N SER A 622 -0.67 25.06 -11.20
CA SER A 622 -0.13 26.07 -12.12
C SER A 622 1.39 26.14 -12.13
N GLY A 623 2.05 25.32 -11.30
CA GLY A 623 3.50 25.26 -11.22
C GLY A 623 4.12 24.32 -12.25
N ARG A 624 5.35 23.90 -11.99
CA ARG A 624 6.06 22.93 -12.84
C ARG A 624 5.33 21.58 -12.81
N MET A 625 5.32 20.88 -13.93
CA MET A 625 4.65 19.58 -14.08
C MET A 625 5.32 18.47 -13.24
N ASP A 626 6.60 18.61 -12.91
CA ASP A 626 7.35 17.71 -12.04
C ASP A 626 7.26 18.05 -10.53
N ASN A 627 6.36 18.95 -10.13
CA ASN A 627 6.13 19.26 -8.73
C ASN A 627 5.47 18.09 -8.01
N GLU A 628 5.83 17.95 -6.74
CA GLU A 628 5.34 16.91 -5.82
C GLU A 628 5.00 17.49 -4.46
N ASN A 629 4.21 16.77 -3.66
CA ASN A 629 4.05 17.02 -2.24
C ASN A 629 5.29 16.50 -1.51
N THR A 630 5.62 17.10 -0.38
CA THR A 630 6.79 16.74 0.45
C THR A 630 6.43 16.81 1.93
N LEU A 631 7.32 16.32 2.82
CA LEU A 631 7.13 16.49 4.27
C LEU A 631 7.02 17.95 4.72
N ASP A 632 7.65 18.86 4.00
CA ASP A 632 7.64 20.31 4.32
C ASP A 632 6.45 21.03 3.64
N GLU A 633 5.97 20.52 2.51
CA GLU A 633 4.81 21.04 1.78
C GLU A 633 3.80 19.90 1.50
N PRO A 634 3.18 19.27 2.54
CA PRO A 634 2.40 18.05 2.38
C PRO A 634 1.09 18.23 1.60
N GLU A 635 0.59 19.44 1.49
CA GLU A 635 -0.65 19.82 0.83
C GLU A 635 -0.46 20.80 -0.34
N LYS A 636 0.74 20.88 -0.90
CA LYS A 636 1.06 21.77 -2.01
C LYS A 636 0.15 21.55 -3.22
N ILE A 637 -0.16 20.28 -3.51
CA ILE A 637 -1.02 19.85 -4.61
C ILE A 637 -2.10 18.93 -4.06
N THR A 638 -3.31 19.44 -3.95
CA THR A 638 -4.47 18.71 -3.41
C THR A 638 -5.72 19.04 -4.23
N PRO A 639 -6.72 18.11 -4.26
CA PRO A 639 -8.00 18.39 -4.90
C PRO A 639 -8.74 19.54 -4.20
N LYS A 640 -9.39 20.40 -4.99
CA LYS A 640 -10.17 21.54 -4.48
C LYS A 640 -11.64 21.39 -4.88
N ALA A 641 -12.51 21.54 -3.88
CA ALA A 641 -13.95 21.58 -4.10
C ALA A 641 -14.39 22.87 -4.77
N GLY A 642 -15.44 22.79 -5.56
CA GLY A 642 -16.06 23.91 -6.26
C GLY A 642 -17.45 23.55 -6.76
N THR A 643 -17.98 24.37 -7.67
CA THR A 643 -19.29 24.14 -8.28
C THR A 643 -19.24 24.47 -9.79
N ALA A 644 -20.16 23.86 -10.55
CA ALA A 644 -20.44 24.20 -11.94
C ALA A 644 -21.95 24.35 -12.14
N GLN A 645 -22.36 25.24 -13.04
CA GLN A 645 -23.78 25.43 -13.37
C GLN A 645 -24.23 24.39 -14.37
N VAL A 646 -25.36 23.75 -14.07
CA VAL A 646 -26.10 22.91 -15.00
C VAL A 646 -27.23 23.75 -15.58
N GLU A 647 -27.12 24.08 -16.85
CA GLU A 647 -28.07 24.94 -17.55
C GLU A 647 -29.18 24.11 -18.21
N ALA A 648 -30.36 24.71 -18.36
CA ALA A 648 -31.46 24.10 -19.11
C ALA A 648 -31.19 24.29 -20.64
N GLY A 649 -30.75 23.23 -21.30
CA GLY A 649 -30.64 23.22 -22.76
C GLY A 649 -31.98 22.93 -23.44
N LYS A 650 -32.04 23.06 -24.77
CA LYS A 650 -33.25 22.85 -25.57
C LYS A 650 -33.88 21.46 -25.39
N LYS A 651 -33.10 20.43 -25.28
CA LYS A 651 -33.54 19.03 -25.13
C LYS A 651 -33.08 18.39 -23.82
N ASN A 652 -31.87 18.71 -23.38
CA ASN A 652 -31.21 18.11 -22.23
C ASN A 652 -30.53 19.21 -21.41
N ALA A 653 -30.25 18.94 -20.15
CA ALA A 653 -29.41 19.79 -19.34
C ALA A 653 -27.94 19.74 -19.84
N VAL A 654 -27.21 20.83 -19.71
CA VAL A 654 -25.83 20.96 -20.19
C VAL A 654 -24.95 21.63 -19.14
N ILE A 655 -23.67 21.27 -19.10
CA ILE A 655 -22.62 21.99 -18.38
C ILE A 655 -21.64 22.51 -19.43
N ASN A 656 -21.45 23.82 -19.49
CA ASN A 656 -20.40 24.47 -20.27
C ASN A 656 -19.29 24.84 -19.28
N ASP A 657 -18.09 24.36 -19.49
CA ASP A 657 -16.98 24.59 -18.57
C ASP A 657 -15.64 24.75 -19.31
N GLN A 658 -14.69 25.40 -18.64
CA GLN A 658 -13.31 25.54 -19.07
C GLN A 658 -12.43 24.71 -18.15
N LEU A 659 -11.94 23.57 -18.65
CA LEU A 659 -10.99 22.75 -17.88
C LEU A 659 -9.62 23.43 -17.92
N PRO A 660 -8.94 23.61 -16.77
CA PRO A 660 -7.56 24.05 -16.78
C PRO A 660 -6.65 23.10 -17.59
N ALA A 661 -5.57 23.65 -18.13
CA ALA A 661 -4.50 22.81 -18.67
C ALA A 661 -4.05 21.80 -17.64
N MET A 662 -3.70 20.59 -18.08
CA MET A 662 -3.16 19.55 -17.20
C MET A 662 -3.97 19.46 -15.91
N SER A 663 -5.22 18.94 -15.96
CA SER A 663 -6.12 18.89 -14.81
C SER A 663 -7.02 17.66 -14.81
N PHE A 664 -7.51 17.30 -13.63
CA PHE A 664 -8.54 16.28 -13.44
C PHE A 664 -9.71 16.86 -12.66
N ARG A 665 -10.93 16.78 -13.22
CA ARG A 665 -12.15 17.29 -12.60
C ARG A 665 -13.24 16.25 -12.55
N ILE A 666 -13.89 16.16 -11.39
CA ILE A 666 -15.10 15.36 -11.17
C ILE A 666 -16.28 16.31 -11.05
N TYR A 667 -17.41 15.95 -11.68
CA TYR A 667 -18.70 16.62 -11.54
C TYR A 667 -19.68 15.64 -10.89
N LYS A 668 -20.38 16.08 -9.86
CA LYS A 668 -21.44 15.32 -9.17
C LYS A 668 -22.76 16.08 -9.34
N ILE A 669 -23.72 15.43 -9.97
CA ILE A 669 -25.00 16.06 -10.34
C ILE A 669 -26.13 15.22 -9.77
N LYS A 670 -26.94 15.77 -8.87
CA LYS A 670 -28.18 15.14 -8.42
C LYS A 670 -29.15 14.97 -9.59
N LYS A 671 -29.70 13.77 -9.75
CA LYS A 671 -30.66 13.45 -10.81
C LYS A 671 -32.08 13.95 -10.50
#